data_b6a5f55081ffc3c2402ee67f95ffe2c7
#
_entry.id   b6a5f55081ffc3c2402ee67f95ffe2c7
#
_cell.length_a   1.000
_cell.length_b   1.000
_cell.length_c   1.000
_cell.angle_alpha   90.00
_cell.angle_beta   90.00
_cell.angle_gamma   90.00
#
_symmetry.space_group_name_H-M   'P 1'
#
loop_
_entity.id
_entity.type
_entity.pdbx_description
1 polymer ?
#
loop_
_entity_poly.entity_id
_entity_poly.type
_entity_poly.pdbx_seq_one_letter_code
_entity_poly.pdbx_strand_id
1 'polypeptide(L)'
;MSPAPLNSGEPAGFGGCGSVTLVEGGTFCLSNRLGDVEPGKPHGLFFRDARVLSRWELLVNGKPAESLSVLSPEAFAARFVLRRPPQAGLADSTLLVVRERIVADGMHELLTLENMGREPTAVLLELHVDADFVDLFAVKEGRAGHARADVTVADGELVLHDHADRTRGISISATVEPQVMPGTLLWRVIVPVGECWQTEIIAQPTVGNQRFQAVAPGEHYGISAPGRKIEAWRDTATDILASDPVLTRVLRRTESDLGALQIHDESGDARPFVAAGAPWFMTLFGRDSLLTAWMALPLEVDLALGTLQQLAELQGQEVNPLTEEEPGRIMHEMRRGPAGGQVLGGNIYYGSADATPLFVMLLAECHRWGADPEAIRQLLPAADAALRWITDYGDRDGDGFVEYRRATDRGLINQGWKDSFDGINDASGHIAEAPIALCEVQGYVHAALLSRAELADAFDDPRLAAQLRERAAELRGKFAEQFWLPDRGWYAVALDGGKRQVDALTSNAAHCLWSGIASDEHAAELVRHMGGPEMDSGFGLRTLASNMGAYNPMSYHCGSVWPHDTAIAVAGLLRYQHVPGAVELATQLAIGLLDAAAVFDGRLPELYCGFPRSRFATPVPYPTSCSPQAWASAAPLLLVRAFLGLEPDVPTRTLTVRPHLPERWGRVSLRALRLGAITVDLEVEGTQITAARLPDDWRLVTR
;
A
#
# COMPACT_ATOMS: atom_id res chain seq x y z
N MET A 1 32.82 11.83 -3.74
CA MET A 1 31.64 11.58 -4.60
C MET A 1 30.49 11.50 -3.59
N SER A 2 29.63 12.51 -3.53
CA SER A 2 28.43 12.47 -2.72
C SER A 2 27.54 11.34 -3.20
N PRO A 3 26.97 10.48 -2.34
CA PRO A 3 25.96 9.52 -2.75
C PRO A 3 24.80 10.31 -3.38
N ALA A 4 24.34 9.87 -4.54
CA ALA A 4 23.17 10.44 -5.17
C ALA A 4 21.98 10.36 -4.18
N PRO A 5 21.09 11.36 -4.16
CA PRO A 5 19.90 11.29 -3.32
C PRO A 5 19.06 10.07 -3.67
N LEU A 6 18.42 9.46 -2.67
CA LEU A 6 17.63 8.21 -2.74
C LEU A 6 16.60 8.12 -3.87
N ASN A 7 16.31 9.23 -4.57
CA ASN A 7 15.36 9.33 -5.68
C ASN A 7 15.97 9.77 -7.02
N SER A 8 17.30 9.71 -7.21
CA SER A 8 17.96 10.18 -8.43
C SER A 8 18.47 9.08 -9.37
N GLY A 9 18.21 7.80 -9.07
CA GLY A 9 18.45 6.73 -10.03
C GLY A 9 17.33 6.67 -11.07
N GLU A 10 17.65 6.49 -12.35
CA GLU A 10 16.63 6.10 -13.34
C GLU A 10 15.97 4.81 -12.83
N PRO A 11 14.67 4.82 -12.51
CA PRO A 11 14.03 3.62 -12.02
C PRO A 11 14.05 2.58 -13.13
N ALA A 12 14.45 1.35 -12.79
CA ALA A 12 14.31 0.24 -13.72
C ALA A 12 12.84 0.15 -14.12
N GLY A 13 12.54 0.51 -15.36
CA GLY A 13 11.16 0.64 -15.83
C GLY A 13 10.41 -0.69 -15.73
N PHE A 14 9.50 -0.78 -14.76
CA PHE A 14 8.43 -1.75 -14.85
C PHE A 14 7.52 -1.30 -15.97
N GLY A 15 7.53 -2.01 -17.08
CA GLY A 15 6.48 -1.80 -18.06
C GLY A 15 5.14 -2.06 -17.36
N GLY A 16 4.36 -1.03 -17.13
CA GLY A 16 3.06 -1.10 -16.44
C GLY A 16 2.01 -1.97 -17.14
N CYS A 17 2.37 -2.70 -18.18
CA CYS A 17 1.56 -3.66 -18.91
C CYS A 17 2.39 -4.92 -19.13
N GLY A 18 2.46 -5.83 -18.15
CA GLY A 18 3.11 -7.10 -18.40
C GLY A 18 3.76 -7.81 -17.23
N SER A 19 3.98 -7.14 -16.11
CA SER A 19 4.50 -7.80 -14.90
C SER A 19 3.39 -8.34 -14.01
N VAL A 20 3.62 -9.49 -13.39
CA VAL A 20 2.75 -10.14 -12.42
C VAL A 20 3.45 -10.10 -11.07
N THR A 21 2.80 -9.51 -10.07
CA THR A 21 3.29 -9.41 -8.70
C THR A 21 2.49 -10.32 -7.80
N LEU A 22 3.15 -11.27 -7.14
CA LEU A 22 2.58 -12.15 -6.11
C LEU A 22 3.23 -11.81 -4.78
N VAL A 23 2.42 -11.77 -3.71
CA VAL A 23 2.83 -11.29 -2.38
C VAL A 23 2.24 -12.15 -1.30
N GLU A 24 3.05 -12.51 -0.31
CA GLU A 24 2.60 -13.05 0.99
C GLU A 24 3.57 -12.61 2.09
N GLY A 25 3.10 -11.79 3.01
CA GLY A 25 3.92 -11.25 4.10
C GLY A 25 5.21 -10.61 3.57
N GLY A 26 6.36 -11.00 4.09
CA GLY A 26 7.68 -10.48 3.69
C GLY A 26 8.27 -11.08 2.41
N THR A 27 7.53 -11.91 1.68
CA THR A 27 7.98 -12.59 0.46
C THR A 27 7.15 -12.15 -0.75
N PHE A 28 7.80 -11.87 -1.86
CA PHE A 28 7.08 -11.52 -3.10
C PHE A 28 7.85 -11.99 -4.34
N CYS A 29 7.11 -12.23 -5.40
CA CYS A 29 7.65 -12.62 -6.70
C CYS A 29 7.17 -11.68 -7.80
N LEU A 30 8.12 -11.13 -8.56
CA LEU A 30 7.83 -10.38 -9.78
C LEU A 30 8.26 -11.22 -10.98
N SER A 31 7.34 -11.39 -11.92
CA SER A 31 7.57 -12.11 -13.15
C SER A 31 6.88 -11.44 -14.34
N ASN A 32 7.22 -11.84 -15.55
CA ASN A 32 6.46 -11.47 -16.74
C ASN A 32 5.14 -12.30 -16.86
N ARG A 33 4.40 -12.10 -17.94
CA ARG A 33 3.14 -12.82 -18.22
C ARG A 33 3.33 -14.30 -18.62
N LEU A 34 4.56 -14.76 -18.79
CA LEU A 34 4.89 -16.18 -18.96
C LEU A 34 5.14 -16.87 -17.60
N GLY A 35 5.22 -16.09 -16.53
CA GLY A 35 5.68 -16.53 -15.22
C GLY A 35 7.21 -16.56 -15.12
N ASP A 36 7.94 -15.97 -16.07
CA ASP A 36 9.38 -15.97 -16.04
C ASP A 36 9.94 -14.78 -15.28
N VAL A 37 11.00 -15.05 -14.49
CA VAL A 37 11.88 -14.06 -13.90
C VAL A 37 13.02 -13.84 -14.89
N GLU A 38 13.01 -12.70 -15.56
CA GLU A 38 13.97 -12.36 -16.63
C GLU A 38 15.23 -11.72 -16.06
N PRO A 39 16.43 -12.20 -16.43
CA PRO A 39 17.70 -11.56 -16.03
C PRO A 39 17.78 -10.11 -16.49
N GLY A 40 18.35 -9.24 -15.64
CA GLY A 40 18.54 -7.82 -15.95
C GLY A 40 17.26 -6.97 -15.89
N LYS A 41 16.13 -7.59 -15.56
CA LYS A 41 14.89 -6.90 -15.18
C LYS A 41 14.77 -6.81 -13.67
N PRO A 42 13.91 -5.93 -13.15
CA PRO A 42 13.61 -5.91 -11.72
C PRO A 42 12.75 -7.10 -11.25
N HIS A 43 12.66 -8.14 -12.06
CA HIS A 43 12.02 -9.41 -11.73
C HIS A 43 12.83 -10.16 -10.67
N GLY A 44 12.16 -11.02 -9.91
CA GLY A 44 12.79 -11.86 -8.90
C GLY A 44 11.82 -12.52 -7.95
N LEU A 45 12.31 -13.51 -7.21
CA LEU A 45 11.75 -13.88 -5.92
C LEU A 45 12.54 -13.13 -4.84
N PHE A 46 11.83 -12.37 -4.02
CA PHE A 46 12.41 -11.58 -2.94
C PHE A 46 12.00 -12.17 -1.60
N PHE A 47 12.94 -12.27 -0.70
CA PHE A 47 12.75 -12.75 0.65
C PHE A 47 13.57 -11.88 1.62
N ARG A 48 12.91 -11.25 2.61
CA ARG A 48 13.55 -10.38 3.61
C ARG A 48 14.47 -9.31 2.97
N ASP A 49 13.92 -8.51 2.07
CA ASP A 49 14.60 -7.42 1.33
C ASP A 49 15.76 -7.86 0.42
N ALA A 50 15.95 -9.16 0.18
CA ALA A 50 16.97 -9.68 -0.74
C ALA A 50 16.34 -10.45 -1.90
N ARG A 51 16.87 -10.27 -3.12
CA ARG A 51 16.48 -11.05 -4.31
C ARG A 51 17.15 -12.42 -4.29
N VAL A 52 16.40 -13.46 -3.89
CA VAL A 52 16.92 -14.84 -3.77
C VAL A 52 16.83 -15.63 -5.07
N LEU A 53 16.03 -15.19 -6.06
CA LEU A 53 16.07 -15.67 -7.44
C LEU A 53 16.10 -14.48 -8.39
N SER A 54 17.09 -14.45 -9.29
CA SER A 54 17.26 -13.44 -10.33
C SER A 54 16.96 -13.96 -11.73
N ARG A 55 16.76 -15.30 -11.87
CA ARG A 55 16.35 -15.97 -13.09
C ARG A 55 15.44 -17.15 -12.77
N TRP A 56 14.34 -17.29 -13.52
CA TRP A 56 13.43 -18.43 -13.52
C TRP A 56 12.72 -18.47 -14.86
N GLU A 57 13.36 -19.05 -15.88
CA GLU A 57 12.89 -19.04 -17.26
C GLU A 57 12.60 -20.47 -17.74
N LEU A 58 11.36 -20.70 -18.21
CA LEU A 58 10.93 -21.99 -18.73
C LEU A 58 10.98 -21.99 -20.26
N LEU A 59 11.77 -22.88 -20.84
CA LEU A 59 11.80 -23.14 -22.27
C LEU A 59 11.12 -24.47 -22.61
N VAL A 60 10.32 -24.45 -23.67
CA VAL A 60 9.65 -25.62 -24.25
C VAL A 60 10.26 -25.90 -25.62
N ASN A 61 11.03 -26.99 -25.74
CA ASN A 61 11.81 -27.32 -26.95
C ASN A 61 12.76 -26.15 -27.35
N GLY A 62 13.46 -25.58 -26.36
CA GLY A 62 14.43 -24.51 -26.54
C GLY A 62 13.84 -23.11 -26.85
N LYS A 63 12.53 -22.91 -26.70
CA LYS A 63 11.85 -21.63 -26.95
C LYS A 63 10.95 -21.26 -25.78
N PRO A 64 10.78 -19.96 -25.47
CA PRO A 64 9.78 -19.53 -24.51
C PRO A 64 8.38 -19.87 -25.02
N ALA A 65 7.45 -20.17 -24.10
CA ALA A 65 6.05 -20.38 -24.42
C ALA A 65 5.35 -19.04 -24.81
N GLU A 66 4.15 -19.13 -25.40
CA GLU A 66 3.31 -17.95 -25.72
C GLU A 66 2.20 -17.81 -24.70
N SER A 67 2.04 -16.61 -24.12
CA SER A 67 0.99 -16.31 -23.14
C SER A 67 -0.38 -16.24 -23.80
N LEU A 68 -1.35 -16.98 -23.26
CA LEU A 68 -2.76 -16.89 -23.61
C LEU A 68 -3.54 -16.08 -22.57
N SER A 69 -3.30 -16.33 -21.27
CA SER A 69 -3.97 -15.66 -20.18
C SER A 69 -3.14 -15.72 -18.91
N VAL A 70 -3.40 -14.76 -18.00
CA VAL A 70 -2.92 -14.79 -16.61
C VAL A 70 -4.11 -14.55 -15.70
N LEU A 71 -4.31 -15.44 -14.74
CA LEU A 71 -5.36 -15.36 -13.72
C LEU A 71 -4.69 -15.26 -12.35
N SER A 72 -5.09 -14.30 -11.55
CA SER A 72 -4.60 -14.13 -10.17
C SER A 72 -5.77 -14.27 -9.21
N PRO A 73 -6.08 -15.50 -8.75
CA PRO A 73 -7.19 -15.76 -7.86
C PRO A 73 -7.00 -15.10 -6.50
N GLU A 74 -5.75 -15.01 -6.03
CA GLU A 74 -5.37 -14.32 -4.81
C GLU A 74 -4.10 -13.48 -5.04
N ALA A 75 -3.76 -12.60 -4.10
CA ALA A 75 -2.56 -11.77 -4.20
C ALA A 75 -1.26 -12.58 -4.17
N PHE A 76 -1.28 -13.76 -3.55
CA PHE A 76 -0.14 -14.68 -3.44
C PHE A 76 -0.14 -15.79 -4.49
N ALA A 77 -1.14 -15.86 -5.39
CA ALA A 77 -1.28 -16.95 -6.34
C ALA A 77 -1.59 -16.48 -7.76
N ALA A 78 -0.97 -17.11 -8.76
CA ALA A 78 -1.29 -16.90 -10.17
C ALA A 78 -1.29 -18.21 -10.97
N ARG A 79 -2.12 -18.22 -12.02
CA ARG A 79 -2.15 -19.26 -13.04
C ARG A 79 -1.81 -18.62 -14.37
N PHE A 80 -0.67 -19.02 -14.95
CA PHE A 80 -0.22 -18.63 -16.28
C PHE A 80 -0.67 -19.70 -17.27
N VAL A 81 -1.55 -19.34 -18.18
CA VAL A 81 -2.05 -20.22 -19.24
C VAL A 81 -1.29 -19.90 -20.51
N LEU A 82 -0.50 -20.84 -20.98
CA LEU A 82 0.45 -20.67 -22.07
C LEU A 82 0.23 -21.76 -23.12
N ARG A 83 0.80 -21.56 -24.30
CA ARG A 83 0.93 -22.61 -25.32
C ARG A 83 2.36 -22.73 -25.82
N ARG A 84 2.73 -23.90 -26.28
CA ARG A 84 3.98 -24.05 -27.05
C ARG A 84 3.88 -23.23 -28.34
N PRO A 85 4.91 -22.50 -28.77
CA PRO A 85 4.92 -21.82 -30.06
C PRO A 85 4.61 -22.80 -31.21
N PRO A 86 3.86 -22.39 -32.26
CA PRO A 86 3.62 -23.23 -33.42
C PRO A 86 4.91 -23.74 -34.05
N GLN A 87 4.90 -24.99 -34.48
CA GLN A 87 6.04 -25.59 -35.20
C GLN A 87 5.97 -25.24 -36.69
N ALA A 88 7.12 -25.24 -37.36
CA ALA A 88 7.18 -24.97 -38.79
C ALA A 88 6.23 -25.91 -39.56
N GLY A 89 5.35 -25.35 -40.38
CA GLY A 89 4.35 -26.08 -41.17
C GLY A 89 3.04 -26.38 -40.46
N LEU A 90 2.87 -25.95 -39.15
CA LEU A 90 1.63 -26.05 -38.40
C LEU A 90 1.15 -24.65 -38.05
N ALA A 91 -0.12 -24.34 -38.30
CA ALA A 91 -0.72 -23.05 -38.02
C ALA A 91 -0.96 -22.85 -36.51
N ASP A 92 -1.25 -23.93 -35.78
CA ASP A 92 -1.65 -23.90 -34.37
C ASP A 92 -0.81 -24.84 -33.50
N SER A 93 -0.75 -24.54 -32.19
CA SER A 93 -0.18 -25.43 -31.19
C SER A 93 -1.26 -26.30 -30.57
N THR A 94 -0.91 -27.56 -30.31
CA THR A 94 -1.77 -28.52 -29.60
C THR A 94 -1.26 -28.84 -28.20
N LEU A 95 -0.19 -28.20 -27.75
CA LEU A 95 0.36 -28.37 -26.41
C LEU A 95 0.05 -27.15 -25.57
N LEU A 96 -0.83 -27.33 -24.57
CA LEU A 96 -1.09 -26.38 -23.51
C LEU A 96 -0.03 -26.51 -22.42
N VAL A 97 0.42 -25.38 -21.88
CA VAL A 97 1.34 -25.29 -20.76
C VAL A 97 0.69 -24.43 -19.69
N VAL A 98 0.47 -24.97 -18.51
CA VAL A 98 -0.10 -24.23 -17.39
C VAL A 98 0.92 -24.21 -16.24
N ARG A 99 1.16 -23.03 -15.70
CA ARG A 99 2.00 -22.82 -14.52
C ARG A 99 1.11 -22.23 -13.43
N GLU A 100 0.95 -22.94 -12.33
CA GLU A 100 0.23 -22.46 -11.15
C GLU A 100 1.23 -22.15 -10.05
N ARG A 101 1.41 -20.88 -9.75
CA ARG A 101 2.41 -20.40 -8.80
C ARG A 101 1.77 -19.90 -7.53
N ILE A 102 2.37 -20.28 -6.40
CA ILE A 102 2.04 -19.78 -5.07
C ILE A 102 3.32 -19.25 -4.43
N VAL A 103 3.22 -18.06 -3.84
CA VAL A 103 4.26 -17.45 -3.01
C VAL A 103 3.85 -17.56 -1.54
N ALA A 104 4.80 -17.97 -0.71
CA ALA A 104 4.71 -18.05 0.75
C ALA A 104 6.08 -17.67 1.32
N ASP A 105 6.63 -18.40 2.30
CA ASP A 105 8.04 -18.25 2.72
C ASP A 105 9.06 -18.77 1.67
N GLY A 106 8.62 -18.91 0.44
CA GLY A 106 9.32 -19.34 -0.74
C GLY A 106 8.40 -19.33 -1.95
N MET A 107 8.67 -20.17 -2.96
CA MET A 107 7.82 -20.27 -4.15
C MET A 107 7.56 -21.74 -4.49
N HIS A 108 6.30 -22.04 -4.76
CA HIS A 108 5.84 -23.33 -5.29
C HIS A 108 5.22 -23.12 -6.67
N GLU A 109 5.57 -23.98 -7.64
CA GLU A 109 5.02 -23.92 -8.97
C GLU A 109 4.60 -25.31 -9.46
N LEU A 110 3.31 -25.53 -9.71
CA LEU A 110 2.80 -26.70 -10.41
C LEU A 110 2.86 -26.43 -11.91
N LEU A 111 3.65 -27.22 -12.62
CA LEU A 111 3.78 -27.18 -14.07
C LEU A 111 2.98 -28.32 -14.70
N THR A 112 2.02 -27.99 -15.55
CA THR A 112 1.17 -28.95 -16.29
C THR A 112 1.40 -28.80 -17.79
N LEU A 113 1.66 -29.91 -18.45
CA LEU A 113 1.58 -30.02 -19.91
C LEU A 113 0.37 -30.84 -20.30
N GLU A 114 -0.48 -30.35 -21.19
CA GLU A 114 -1.66 -31.04 -21.69
C GLU A 114 -1.62 -31.15 -23.21
N ASN A 115 -1.73 -32.38 -23.74
CA ASN A 115 -1.69 -32.64 -25.17
C ASN A 115 -3.12 -32.69 -25.74
N MET A 116 -3.53 -31.61 -26.41
CA MET A 116 -4.80 -31.46 -27.14
C MET A 116 -4.72 -32.03 -28.57
N GLY A 117 -3.58 -32.61 -28.94
CA GLY A 117 -3.34 -33.13 -30.29
C GLY A 117 -3.89 -34.55 -30.49
N ARG A 118 -3.63 -35.11 -31.67
CA ARG A 118 -4.05 -36.44 -32.07
C ARG A 118 -2.91 -37.47 -32.05
N GLU A 119 -1.69 -37.05 -31.71
CA GLU A 119 -0.51 -37.87 -31.62
C GLU A 119 0.25 -37.59 -30.30
N PRO A 120 0.94 -38.58 -29.73
CA PRO A 120 1.81 -38.34 -28.58
C PRO A 120 2.85 -37.26 -28.91
N THR A 121 3.11 -36.36 -27.95
CA THR A 121 4.02 -35.24 -28.18
C THR A 121 5.25 -35.38 -27.28
N ALA A 122 6.43 -35.43 -27.90
CA ALA A 122 7.69 -35.35 -27.17
C ALA A 122 8.05 -33.90 -26.87
N VAL A 123 8.41 -33.65 -25.61
CA VAL A 123 8.68 -32.31 -25.08
C VAL A 123 10.00 -32.33 -24.32
N LEU A 124 10.87 -31.38 -24.64
CA LEU A 124 12.04 -31.04 -23.82
C LEU A 124 11.68 -29.78 -23.03
N LEU A 125 11.68 -29.89 -21.70
CA LEU A 125 11.51 -28.76 -20.80
C LEU A 125 12.85 -28.40 -20.17
N GLU A 126 13.16 -27.12 -20.18
CA GLU A 126 14.38 -26.56 -19.57
C GLU A 126 13.97 -25.41 -18.68
N LEU A 127 14.21 -25.53 -17.37
CA LEU A 127 14.04 -24.46 -16.42
C LEU A 127 15.42 -23.89 -16.06
N HIS A 128 15.69 -22.69 -16.50
CA HIS A 128 16.91 -21.95 -16.17
C HIS A 128 16.73 -21.15 -14.89
N VAL A 129 17.65 -21.35 -13.94
CA VAL A 129 17.59 -20.76 -12.60
C VAL A 129 18.90 -20.07 -12.28
N ASP A 130 18.82 -18.87 -11.70
CA ASP A 130 19.97 -18.15 -11.15
C ASP A 130 19.57 -17.34 -9.91
N ALA A 131 20.55 -16.95 -9.09
CA ALA A 131 20.38 -16.14 -7.90
C ALA A 131 21.54 -15.14 -7.81
N ASP A 132 21.28 -13.96 -7.23
CA ASP A 132 22.31 -12.95 -7.03
C ASP A 132 22.36 -12.38 -5.59
N PHE A 133 21.37 -12.67 -4.78
CA PHE A 133 21.22 -12.22 -3.38
C PHE A 133 21.39 -10.72 -3.17
N VAL A 134 21.10 -9.95 -4.23
CA VAL A 134 21.26 -8.51 -4.25
C VAL A 134 20.15 -7.86 -3.43
N ASP A 135 20.51 -6.81 -2.72
CA ASP A 135 19.57 -5.99 -1.97
C ASP A 135 18.51 -5.36 -2.87
N LEU A 136 17.30 -5.22 -2.33
CA LEU A 136 16.13 -4.67 -3.02
C LEU A 136 16.38 -3.29 -3.64
N PHE A 137 17.11 -2.39 -2.94
CA PHE A 137 17.41 -1.05 -3.47
C PHE A 137 18.38 -1.11 -4.64
N ALA A 138 19.36 -2.00 -4.61
CA ALA A 138 20.26 -2.18 -5.73
C ALA A 138 19.52 -2.68 -6.98
N VAL A 139 18.47 -3.51 -6.80
CA VAL A 139 17.57 -3.89 -7.91
C VAL A 139 16.75 -2.69 -8.40
N LYS A 140 16.14 -1.93 -7.48
CA LYS A 140 15.33 -0.72 -7.79
C LYS A 140 16.13 0.31 -8.58
N GLU A 141 17.38 0.50 -8.22
CA GLU A 141 18.26 1.51 -8.82
C GLU A 141 19.04 1.00 -10.06
N GLY A 142 18.79 -0.25 -10.48
CA GLY A 142 19.51 -0.84 -11.61
C GLY A 142 21.00 -1.10 -11.33
N ARG A 143 21.43 -1.06 -10.07
CA ARG A 143 22.81 -1.32 -9.61
C ARG A 143 23.07 -2.79 -9.30
N ALA A 144 22.12 -3.67 -9.58
CA ALA A 144 22.32 -5.11 -9.46
C ALA A 144 23.48 -5.52 -10.38
N GLY A 145 24.68 -5.63 -9.79
CA GLY A 145 25.89 -6.06 -10.49
C GLY A 145 25.83 -7.55 -10.84
N HIS A 146 26.90 -8.06 -11.44
CA HIS A 146 27.05 -9.50 -11.73
C HIS A 146 27.44 -10.28 -10.46
N ALA A 147 26.71 -10.07 -9.33
CA ALA A 147 26.87 -10.96 -8.19
C ALA A 147 26.51 -12.37 -8.63
N ARG A 148 27.34 -13.33 -8.35
CA ARG A 148 27.15 -14.74 -8.73
C ARG A 148 26.91 -15.56 -7.48
N ALA A 149 25.90 -16.42 -7.55
CA ALA A 149 25.73 -17.46 -6.56
C ALA A 149 26.75 -18.60 -6.79
N ASP A 150 27.18 -19.20 -5.70
CA ASP A 150 27.87 -20.50 -5.74
C ASP A 150 26.82 -21.60 -5.98
N VAL A 151 26.91 -22.30 -7.11
CA VAL A 151 25.91 -23.28 -7.52
C VAL A 151 26.43 -24.68 -7.20
N THR A 152 25.64 -25.50 -6.51
CA THR A 152 25.90 -26.91 -6.21
C THR A 152 24.71 -27.78 -6.59
N VAL A 153 24.97 -29.05 -6.90
CA VAL A 153 23.95 -30.08 -7.12
C VAL A 153 24.18 -31.15 -6.07
N ALA A 154 23.18 -31.33 -5.21
CA ALA A 154 23.25 -32.31 -4.13
C ALA A 154 21.88 -32.99 -3.95
N ASP A 155 21.89 -34.32 -3.82
CA ASP A 155 20.69 -35.13 -3.54
C ASP A 155 19.50 -34.87 -4.50
N GLY A 156 19.79 -34.56 -5.78
CA GLY A 156 18.78 -34.26 -6.79
C GLY A 156 18.24 -32.82 -6.72
N GLU A 157 18.75 -32.00 -5.83
CA GLU A 157 18.39 -30.56 -5.69
C GLU A 157 19.46 -29.68 -6.34
N LEU A 158 19.00 -28.53 -6.88
CA LEU A 158 19.84 -27.40 -7.27
C LEU A 158 19.92 -26.42 -6.11
N VAL A 159 21.12 -26.18 -5.57
CA VAL A 159 21.33 -25.30 -4.43
C VAL A 159 22.22 -24.13 -4.86
N LEU A 160 21.75 -22.91 -4.61
CA LEU A 160 22.48 -21.67 -4.88
C LEU A 160 22.75 -20.97 -3.53
N HIS A 161 24.00 -20.64 -3.27
CA HIS A 161 24.42 -19.91 -2.08
C HIS A 161 24.93 -18.51 -2.43
N ASP A 162 24.69 -17.56 -1.56
CA ASP A 162 25.33 -16.26 -1.66
C ASP A 162 26.85 -16.42 -1.51
N HIS A 163 27.59 -15.92 -2.49
CA HIS A 163 29.06 -15.98 -2.47
C HIS A 163 29.67 -15.20 -1.31
N ALA A 164 29.06 -14.06 -0.94
CA ALA A 164 29.52 -13.20 0.13
C ALA A 164 29.11 -13.68 1.53
N ASP A 165 27.95 -14.35 1.64
CA ASP A 165 27.39 -14.85 2.89
C ASP A 165 26.78 -16.23 2.69
N ARG A 166 27.56 -17.28 2.88
CA ARG A 166 27.13 -18.67 2.71
C ARG A 166 26.02 -19.12 3.66
N THR A 167 25.64 -18.31 4.63
CA THR A 167 24.47 -18.58 5.48
C THR A 167 23.16 -18.28 4.75
N ARG A 168 23.21 -17.59 3.59
CA ARG A 168 22.05 -17.31 2.74
C ARG A 168 22.10 -18.19 1.49
N GLY A 169 20.96 -18.73 1.14
CA GLY A 169 20.85 -19.59 -0.04
C GLY A 169 19.41 -19.80 -0.48
N ILE A 170 19.26 -20.55 -1.57
CA ILE A 170 17.98 -21.07 -2.04
C ILE A 170 18.19 -22.46 -2.64
N SER A 171 17.29 -23.37 -2.32
CA SER A 171 17.29 -24.72 -2.91
C SER A 171 16.06 -24.93 -3.77
N ILE A 172 16.24 -25.61 -4.89
CA ILE A 172 15.19 -25.93 -5.85
C ILE A 172 15.11 -27.46 -6.00
N SER A 173 13.91 -27.99 -5.75
CA SER A 173 13.59 -29.41 -5.94
C SER A 173 12.34 -29.58 -6.81
N ALA A 174 12.12 -30.82 -7.32
CA ALA A 174 10.93 -31.13 -8.11
C ALA A 174 10.40 -32.52 -7.77
N THR A 175 9.07 -32.72 -7.83
CA THR A 175 8.40 -34.00 -7.52
C THR A 175 8.65 -35.06 -8.59
N VAL A 176 8.77 -34.68 -9.86
CA VAL A 176 9.27 -35.55 -10.93
C VAL A 176 10.72 -35.21 -11.13
N GLU A 177 11.60 -36.20 -10.86
CA GLU A 177 13.05 -36.02 -10.86
C GLU A 177 13.57 -35.47 -12.22
N PRO A 178 14.19 -34.28 -12.24
CA PRO A 178 14.82 -33.71 -13.42
C PRO A 178 16.26 -34.24 -13.60
N GLN A 179 16.81 -34.11 -14.78
CA GLN A 179 18.25 -34.05 -14.92
C GLN A 179 18.71 -32.68 -14.40
N VAL A 180 19.40 -32.66 -13.24
CA VAL A 180 19.90 -31.42 -12.64
C VAL A 180 21.31 -31.13 -13.16
N MET A 181 21.48 -29.90 -13.65
CA MET A 181 22.77 -29.33 -14.06
C MET A 181 22.97 -27.97 -13.36
N PRO A 182 24.18 -27.45 -13.23
CA PRO A 182 24.39 -26.13 -12.66
C PRO A 182 23.52 -25.05 -13.38
N GLY A 183 22.58 -24.48 -12.66
CA GLY A 183 21.66 -23.43 -13.18
C GLY A 183 20.54 -23.94 -14.09
N THR A 184 20.32 -25.27 -14.20
CA THR A 184 19.27 -25.80 -15.10
C THR A 184 18.68 -27.10 -14.59
N LEU A 185 17.34 -27.19 -14.61
CA LEU A 185 16.58 -28.42 -14.45
C LEU A 185 15.99 -28.81 -15.81
N LEU A 186 16.14 -30.09 -16.20
CA LEU A 186 15.76 -30.58 -17.54
C LEU A 186 14.89 -31.83 -17.43
N TRP A 187 13.75 -31.85 -18.14
CA TRP A 187 12.88 -33.01 -18.26
C TRP A 187 12.70 -33.39 -19.73
N ARG A 188 12.72 -34.69 -20.03
CA ARG A 188 12.32 -35.24 -21.32
C ARG A 188 11.03 -36.01 -21.14
N VAL A 189 9.97 -35.50 -21.72
CA VAL A 189 8.60 -35.95 -21.46
C VAL A 189 7.97 -36.40 -22.77
N ILE A 190 7.19 -37.48 -22.73
CA ILE A 190 6.24 -37.83 -23.80
C ILE A 190 4.84 -37.67 -23.18
N VAL A 191 4.05 -36.77 -23.74
CA VAL A 191 2.66 -36.53 -23.29
C VAL A 191 1.72 -37.28 -24.25
N PRO A 192 1.01 -38.34 -23.80
CA PRO A 192 0.06 -39.07 -24.62
C PRO A 192 -1.10 -38.21 -25.11
N VAL A 193 -1.85 -38.71 -26.07
CA VAL A 193 -3.01 -38.03 -26.64
C VAL A 193 -4.12 -37.83 -25.60
N GLY A 194 -4.56 -36.61 -25.39
CA GLY A 194 -5.62 -36.29 -24.43
C GLY A 194 -5.25 -36.46 -22.96
N GLU A 195 -3.95 -36.65 -22.69
CA GLU A 195 -3.44 -36.77 -21.31
C GLU A 195 -2.59 -35.56 -20.91
N CYS A 196 -2.28 -35.47 -19.62
CA CYS A 196 -1.40 -34.45 -19.06
C CYS A 196 -0.17 -35.08 -18.36
N TRP A 197 0.89 -34.29 -18.28
CA TRP A 197 2.07 -34.56 -17.46
C TRP A 197 2.21 -33.39 -16.48
N GLN A 198 2.59 -33.68 -15.23
CA GLN A 198 2.69 -32.68 -14.17
C GLN A 198 3.95 -32.87 -13.35
N THR A 199 4.51 -31.77 -12.88
CA THR A 199 5.54 -31.75 -11.82
C THR A 199 5.37 -30.52 -10.97
N GLU A 200 5.64 -30.64 -9.69
CA GLU A 200 5.71 -29.51 -8.76
C GLU A 200 7.17 -29.13 -8.56
N ILE A 201 7.45 -27.84 -8.61
CA ILE A 201 8.79 -27.28 -8.47
C ILE A 201 8.75 -26.35 -7.25
N ILE A 202 9.67 -26.56 -6.31
CA ILE A 202 9.68 -25.88 -5.02
C ILE A 202 11.00 -25.14 -4.86
N ALA A 203 10.93 -23.84 -4.61
CA ALA A 203 12.06 -22.98 -4.31
C ALA A 203 11.99 -22.51 -2.85
N GLN A 204 12.99 -22.91 -2.04
CA GLN A 204 13.02 -22.71 -0.61
C GLN A 204 14.23 -21.87 -0.19
N PRO A 205 14.03 -20.60 0.26
CA PRO A 205 15.09 -19.78 0.83
C PRO A 205 15.70 -20.41 2.09
N THR A 206 16.97 -20.10 2.33
CA THR A 206 17.70 -20.48 3.55
C THR A 206 18.37 -19.25 4.13
N VAL A 207 18.25 -19.05 5.44
CA VAL A 207 18.94 -18.00 6.19
C VAL A 207 19.51 -18.63 7.47
N GLY A 208 20.82 -18.53 7.68
CA GLY A 208 21.50 -19.26 8.72
C GLY A 208 21.39 -20.78 8.50
N ASN A 209 20.88 -21.48 9.50
CA ASN A 209 20.61 -22.91 9.43
C ASN A 209 19.12 -23.24 9.18
N GLN A 210 18.30 -22.22 8.99
CA GLN A 210 16.86 -22.39 8.80
C GLN A 210 16.52 -22.37 7.31
N ARG A 211 15.88 -23.46 6.84
CA ARG A 211 15.27 -23.55 5.53
C ARG A 211 13.80 -23.18 5.67
N PHE A 212 13.35 -22.19 4.92
CA PHE A 212 11.98 -21.72 4.94
C PHE A 212 11.12 -22.57 4.02
N GLN A 213 10.00 -23.02 4.54
CA GLN A 213 9.14 -23.93 3.80
C GLN A 213 8.19 -23.12 2.92
N ALA A 214 8.32 -23.33 1.60
CA ALA A 214 7.26 -22.98 0.67
C ALA A 214 6.02 -23.87 0.92
N VAL A 215 5.01 -23.75 0.08
CA VAL A 215 3.83 -24.61 0.10
C VAL A 215 4.23 -26.09 -0.07
N ALA A 216 3.57 -26.99 0.66
CA ALA A 216 3.86 -28.42 0.56
C ALA A 216 3.38 -29.00 -0.78
N PRO A 217 4.05 -30.06 -1.30
CA PRO A 217 3.57 -30.76 -2.49
C PRO A 217 2.12 -31.22 -2.35
N GLY A 218 1.34 -31.08 -3.43
CA GLY A 218 -0.08 -31.43 -3.47
C GLY A 218 -1.03 -30.36 -2.91
N GLU A 219 -0.51 -29.28 -2.32
CA GLU A 219 -1.33 -28.16 -1.89
C GLU A 219 -1.56 -27.18 -3.05
N HIS A 220 -2.81 -26.84 -3.33
CA HIS A 220 -3.18 -25.71 -4.21
C HIS A 220 -3.48 -24.45 -3.38
N TYR A 221 -3.67 -23.30 -4.05
CA TYR A 221 -3.80 -22.00 -3.37
C TYR A 221 -4.88 -21.99 -2.27
N GLY A 222 -6.01 -22.69 -2.44
CA GLY A 222 -7.13 -22.69 -1.46
C GLY A 222 -6.85 -23.48 -0.18
N ILE A 223 -5.94 -24.49 -0.22
CA ILE A 223 -5.58 -25.30 0.96
C ILE A 223 -4.16 -25.06 1.45
N SER A 224 -3.41 -24.17 0.79
CA SER A 224 -2.08 -23.74 1.23
C SER A 224 -2.13 -22.94 2.54
N ALA A 225 -1.00 -22.79 3.21
CA ALA A 225 -0.91 -21.96 4.41
C ALA A 225 -1.40 -20.52 4.17
N PRO A 226 -0.97 -19.81 3.10
CA PRO A 226 -1.55 -18.50 2.74
C PRO A 226 -3.06 -18.55 2.47
N GLY A 227 -3.54 -19.61 1.79
CA GLY A 227 -4.97 -19.79 1.51
C GLY A 227 -5.81 -19.94 2.78
N ARG A 228 -5.36 -20.77 3.71
CA ARG A 228 -6.05 -20.91 5.03
C ARG A 228 -6.01 -19.61 5.84
N LYS A 229 -4.91 -18.87 5.78
CA LYS A 229 -4.76 -17.59 6.48
C LYS A 229 -5.77 -16.55 5.96
N ILE A 230 -5.85 -16.37 4.64
CA ILE A 230 -6.77 -15.41 4.04
C ILE A 230 -8.23 -15.80 4.26
N GLU A 231 -8.57 -17.10 4.21
CA GLU A 231 -9.91 -17.59 4.48
C GLU A 231 -10.29 -17.34 5.95
N ALA A 232 -9.43 -17.70 6.90
CA ALA A 232 -9.65 -17.43 8.32
C ALA A 232 -9.84 -15.93 8.62
N TRP A 233 -9.09 -15.06 7.91
CA TRP A 233 -9.26 -13.61 8.04
C TRP A 233 -10.60 -13.15 7.47
N ARG A 234 -11.01 -13.63 6.29
CA ARG A 234 -12.32 -13.34 5.69
C ARG A 234 -13.49 -13.77 6.56
N ASP A 235 -13.37 -14.91 7.23
CA ASP A 235 -14.40 -15.40 8.15
C ASP A 235 -14.63 -14.48 9.35
N THR A 236 -13.64 -13.64 9.67
CA THR A 236 -13.71 -12.68 10.77
C THR A 236 -13.94 -11.24 10.33
N ALA A 237 -13.63 -10.92 9.08
CA ALA A 237 -13.79 -9.57 8.50
C ALA A 237 -15.26 -9.25 8.18
N THR A 238 -15.56 -7.96 8.08
CA THR A 238 -16.87 -7.49 7.60
C THR A 238 -17.05 -7.82 6.12
N ASP A 239 -18.15 -8.50 5.75
CA ASP A 239 -18.49 -8.74 4.34
C ASP A 239 -19.15 -7.47 3.75
N ILE A 240 -18.45 -6.82 2.83
CA ILE A 240 -18.89 -5.58 2.16
C ILE A 240 -19.29 -5.88 0.73
N LEU A 241 -20.58 -5.75 0.42
CA LEU A 241 -21.17 -6.05 -0.87
C LEU A 241 -21.80 -4.80 -1.48
N ALA A 242 -21.73 -4.68 -2.81
CA ALA A 242 -22.41 -3.63 -3.57
C ALA A 242 -23.18 -4.23 -4.76
N SER A 243 -24.23 -3.54 -5.21
CA SER A 243 -24.93 -3.93 -6.45
C SER A 243 -24.09 -3.65 -7.70
N ASP A 244 -23.16 -2.68 -7.65
CA ASP A 244 -22.18 -2.43 -8.71
C ASP A 244 -21.13 -3.57 -8.76
N PRO A 245 -21.06 -4.33 -9.87
CA PRO A 245 -20.10 -5.43 -10.00
C PRO A 245 -18.64 -4.95 -10.03
N VAL A 246 -18.38 -3.70 -10.45
CA VAL A 246 -17.03 -3.13 -10.44
C VAL A 246 -16.59 -2.89 -8.99
N LEU A 247 -17.42 -2.21 -8.19
CA LEU A 247 -17.13 -1.97 -6.77
C LEU A 247 -16.97 -3.29 -6.01
N THR A 248 -17.86 -4.28 -6.23
CA THR A 248 -17.73 -5.60 -5.61
C THR A 248 -16.41 -6.29 -5.95
N ARG A 249 -15.97 -6.23 -7.22
CA ARG A 249 -14.68 -6.80 -7.64
C ARG A 249 -13.50 -6.09 -6.97
N VAL A 250 -13.56 -4.77 -6.92
CA VAL A 250 -12.51 -3.94 -6.29
C VAL A 250 -12.42 -4.25 -4.79
N LEU A 251 -13.54 -4.36 -4.08
CA LEU A 251 -13.56 -4.69 -2.64
C LEU A 251 -12.99 -6.09 -2.36
N ARG A 252 -13.34 -7.10 -3.16
CA ARG A 252 -12.75 -8.45 -3.05
C ARG A 252 -11.23 -8.43 -3.30
N ARG A 253 -10.80 -7.61 -4.27
CA ARG A 253 -9.36 -7.45 -4.53
C ARG A 253 -8.66 -6.75 -3.38
N THR A 254 -9.28 -5.73 -2.79
CA THR A 254 -8.83 -5.06 -1.57
C THR A 254 -8.60 -6.05 -0.42
N GLU A 255 -9.55 -6.93 -0.15
CA GLU A 255 -9.41 -7.98 0.87
C GLU A 255 -8.21 -8.88 0.59
N SER A 256 -8.11 -9.42 -0.63
CA SER A 256 -6.99 -10.28 -1.02
C SER A 256 -5.64 -9.57 -0.86
N ASP A 257 -5.53 -8.32 -1.30
CA ASP A 257 -4.29 -7.55 -1.25
C ASP A 257 -3.92 -7.20 0.21
N LEU A 258 -4.86 -6.72 1.01
CA LEU A 258 -4.59 -6.39 2.42
C LEU A 258 -4.26 -7.63 3.24
N GLY A 259 -4.95 -8.76 3.01
CA GLY A 259 -4.64 -10.03 3.66
C GLY A 259 -3.22 -10.53 3.37
N ALA A 260 -2.77 -10.41 2.12
CA ALA A 260 -1.42 -10.81 1.71
C ALA A 260 -0.32 -9.84 2.18
N LEU A 261 -0.66 -8.56 2.40
CA LEU A 261 0.27 -7.54 2.91
C LEU A 261 0.40 -7.57 4.44
N GLN A 262 -0.37 -8.39 5.16
CA GLN A 262 -0.22 -8.56 6.60
C GLN A 262 1.09 -9.27 6.94
N ILE A 263 1.88 -8.65 7.80
CA ILE A 263 3.08 -9.25 8.38
C ILE A 263 2.76 -9.67 9.80
N HIS A 264 2.96 -10.96 10.08
CA HIS A 264 2.85 -11.55 11.40
C HIS A 264 4.23 -11.66 12.04
N ASP A 265 4.28 -11.51 13.34
CA ASP A 265 5.48 -11.83 14.13
C ASP A 265 5.82 -13.35 14.01
N GLU A 266 7.11 -13.67 14.14
CA GLU A 266 7.60 -15.06 14.09
C GLU A 266 7.03 -15.94 15.22
N SER A 267 6.67 -15.36 16.37
CA SER A 267 6.00 -16.08 17.47
C SER A 267 4.52 -16.36 17.20
N GLY A 268 3.87 -15.57 16.36
CA GLY A 268 2.43 -15.60 16.09
C GLY A 268 1.57 -15.06 17.23
N ASP A 269 2.18 -14.52 18.29
CA ASP A 269 1.46 -14.02 19.48
C ASP A 269 1.05 -12.54 19.34
N ALA A 270 1.77 -11.77 18.52
CA ALA A 270 1.45 -10.37 18.27
C ALA A 270 0.38 -10.20 17.18
N ARG A 271 -0.42 -9.12 17.28
CA ARG A 271 -1.31 -8.73 16.20
C ARG A 271 -0.54 -8.41 14.93
N PRO A 272 -1.08 -8.72 13.75
CA PRO A 272 -0.42 -8.37 12.51
C PRO A 272 -0.42 -6.85 12.28
N PHE A 273 0.56 -6.40 11.52
CA PHE A 273 0.58 -5.06 10.94
C PHE A 273 0.62 -5.16 9.41
N VAL A 274 0.31 -4.07 8.71
CA VAL A 274 0.30 -4.05 7.25
C VAL A 274 1.59 -3.46 6.70
N ALA A 275 2.25 -4.17 5.76
CA ALA A 275 3.35 -3.63 4.96
C ALA A 275 2.84 -2.59 3.97
N ALA A 276 3.68 -1.60 3.62
CA ALA A 276 3.26 -0.52 2.74
C ALA A 276 3.00 -0.98 1.29
N GLY A 277 3.82 -1.87 0.71
CA GLY A 277 3.52 -2.40 -0.62
C GLY A 277 4.66 -3.05 -1.38
N ALA A 278 4.29 -3.89 -2.33
CA ALA A 278 5.23 -4.61 -3.19
C ALA A 278 5.47 -3.87 -4.51
N PRO A 279 6.72 -3.86 -4.99
CA PRO A 279 7.89 -4.58 -4.47
C PRO A 279 8.75 -3.77 -3.48
N TRP A 280 8.66 -2.44 -3.46
CA TRP A 280 9.69 -1.59 -2.84
C TRP A 280 9.54 -1.34 -1.36
N PHE A 281 8.33 -1.59 -0.81
CA PHE A 281 7.92 -1.14 0.51
C PHE A 281 7.31 -2.30 1.33
N MET A 282 7.88 -3.54 1.18
CA MET A 282 7.38 -4.75 1.87
C MET A 282 7.84 -4.82 3.33
N THR A 283 7.58 -3.75 4.07
CA THR A 283 7.93 -3.61 5.49
C THR A 283 7.00 -2.61 6.18
N LEU A 284 7.20 -2.42 7.49
CA LEU A 284 6.48 -1.41 8.27
C LEU A 284 6.92 -0.01 7.86
N PHE A 285 5.95 0.81 7.48
CA PHE A 285 6.09 2.25 7.29
C PHE A 285 5.19 2.98 8.28
N GLY A 286 5.60 4.15 8.75
CA GLY A 286 4.80 4.94 9.67
C GLY A 286 3.49 5.39 9.02
N ARG A 287 3.57 6.33 8.11
CA ARG A 287 2.42 6.96 7.43
C ARG A 287 1.56 5.96 6.66
N ASP A 288 2.18 5.12 5.82
CA ASP A 288 1.48 4.19 4.94
C ASP A 288 0.65 3.18 5.73
N SER A 289 1.26 2.57 6.76
CA SER A 289 0.58 1.58 7.59
C SER A 289 -0.51 2.21 8.46
N LEU A 290 -0.31 3.44 8.96
CA LEU A 290 -1.31 4.17 9.75
C LEU A 290 -2.53 4.55 8.90
N LEU A 291 -2.33 5.13 7.71
CA LEU A 291 -3.42 5.49 6.82
C LEU A 291 -4.16 4.26 6.29
N THR A 292 -3.42 3.20 5.92
CA THR A 292 -4.02 1.93 5.50
C THR A 292 -4.90 1.34 6.60
N ALA A 293 -4.38 1.24 7.81
CA ALA A 293 -5.10 0.71 8.96
C ALA A 293 -6.35 1.55 9.28
N TRP A 294 -6.25 2.89 9.18
CA TRP A 294 -7.38 3.79 9.36
C TRP A 294 -8.48 3.57 8.30
N MET A 295 -8.09 3.38 7.03
CA MET A 295 -9.02 3.09 5.93
C MET A 295 -9.66 1.69 6.08
N ALA A 296 -8.93 0.73 6.62
CA ALA A 296 -9.34 -0.66 6.77
C ALA A 296 -10.20 -0.94 8.03
N LEU A 297 -10.42 0.04 8.92
CA LEU A 297 -11.26 -0.11 10.11
C LEU A 297 -12.63 -0.76 9.85
N PRO A 298 -13.34 -0.48 8.74
CA PRO A 298 -14.58 -1.19 8.42
C PRO A 298 -14.44 -2.70 8.23
N LEU A 299 -13.26 -3.21 7.89
CA LEU A 299 -12.98 -4.64 7.80
C LEU A 299 -12.60 -5.21 9.17
N GLU A 300 -11.63 -4.58 9.84
CA GLU A 300 -11.07 -5.12 11.07
C GLU A 300 -10.31 -4.06 11.88
N VAL A 301 -10.54 -4.00 13.19
CA VAL A 301 -9.86 -3.09 14.12
C VAL A 301 -8.51 -3.63 14.58
N ASP A 302 -8.33 -4.96 14.64
CA ASP A 302 -7.10 -5.59 15.16
C ASP A 302 -5.87 -5.27 14.29
N LEU A 303 -6.05 -5.09 12.98
CA LEU A 303 -4.97 -4.63 12.10
C LEU A 303 -4.46 -3.22 12.48
N ALA A 304 -5.38 -2.33 12.89
CA ALA A 304 -5.02 -0.99 13.35
C ALA A 304 -4.32 -1.03 14.71
N LEU A 305 -4.81 -1.85 15.64
CA LEU A 305 -4.15 -2.05 16.93
C LEU A 305 -2.74 -2.64 16.78
N GLY A 306 -2.57 -3.66 15.94
CA GLY A 306 -1.27 -4.26 15.68
C GLY A 306 -0.27 -3.25 15.09
N THR A 307 -0.73 -2.43 14.13
CA THR A 307 0.07 -1.36 13.56
C THR A 307 0.50 -0.33 14.62
N LEU A 308 -0.43 0.11 15.49
CA LEU A 308 -0.13 1.04 16.58
C LEU A 308 0.84 0.44 17.59
N GLN A 309 0.67 -0.82 17.98
CA GLN A 309 1.55 -1.51 18.92
C GLN A 309 2.99 -1.58 18.39
N GLN A 310 3.16 -2.02 17.12
CA GLN A 310 4.48 -2.09 16.51
C GLN A 310 5.15 -0.72 16.37
N LEU A 311 4.40 0.32 16.00
CA LEU A 311 4.94 1.67 15.89
C LEU A 311 5.29 2.27 17.27
N ALA A 312 4.54 1.94 18.32
CA ALA A 312 4.82 2.38 19.68
C ALA A 312 6.10 1.72 20.24
N GLU A 313 6.33 0.43 19.95
CA GLU A 313 7.57 -0.27 20.33
C GLU A 313 8.82 0.34 19.66
N LEU A 314 8.65 0.88 18.46
CA LEU A 314 9.72 1.48 17.65
C LEU A 314 9.74 3.01 17.74
N GLN A 315 8.95 3.61 18.65
CA GLN A 315 8.91 5.07 18.84
C GLN A 315 10.26 5.60 19.30
N GLY A 316 10.71 6.72 18.72
CA GLY A 316 12.00 7.34 19.02
C GLY A 316 12.21 7.63 20.51
N GLN A 317 13.40 7.32 21.01
CA GLN A 317 13.79 7.44 22.41
C GLN A 317 14.95 8.41 22.63
N GLU A 318 15.78 8.63 21.60
CA GLU A 318 16.99 9.44 21.68
C GLU A 318 17.06 10.44 20.51
N VAL A 319 18.00 11.38 20.61
CA VAL A 319 18.30 12.29 19.50
C VAL A 319 19.45 11.72 18.68
N ASN A 320 19.16 11.24 17.47
CA ASN A 320 20.15 10.69 16.56
C ASN A 320 20.05 11.35 15.18
N PRO A 321 20.97 12.26 14.82
CA PRO A 321 20.89 12.96 13.53
C PRO A 321 21.07 12.07 12.30
N LEU A 322 21.64 10.87 12.42
CA LEU A 322 21.84 9.97 11.28
C LEU A 322 20.57 9.26 10.86
N THR A 323 19.75 8.84 11.82
CA THR A 323 18.45 8.21 11.63
C THR A 323 17.30 9.21 11.69
N GLU A 324 17.60 10.46 12.07
CA GLU A 324 16.62 11.52 12.39
C GLU A 324 15.67 11.13 13.52
N GLU A 325 16.12 10.26 14.43
CA GLU A 325 15.39 9.89 15.63
C GLU A 325 15.34 11.07 16.60
N GLU A 326 14.16 11.29 17.17
CA GLU A 326 13.89 12.26 18.23
C GLU A 326 12.90 11.65 19.21
N PRO A 327 13.02 11.90 20.54
CA PRO A 327 12.11 11.34 21.53
C PRO A 327 10.63 11.59 21.21
N GLY A 328 9.83 10.52 21.11
CA GLY A 328 8.40 10.58 20.83
C GLY A 328 8.03 10.57 19.35
N ARG A 329 8.99 10.69 18.43
CA ARG A 329 8.75 10.65 16.99
C ARG A 329 8.35 9.25 16.53
N ILE A 330 7.33 9.13 15.70
CA ILE A 330 6.99 7.87 15.03
C ILE A 330 7.87 7.72 13.79
N MET A 331 8.39 6.51 13.58
CA MET A 331 9.32 6.22 12.49
C MET A 331 8.70 6.43 11.10
N HIS A 332 9.55 6.65 10.11
CA HIS A 332 9.19 6.67 8.69
C HIS A 332 9.17 5.26 8.12
N GLU A 333 10.29 4.54 8.21
CA GLU A 333 10.40 3.18 7.69
C GLU A 333 11.36 2.30 8.49
N MET A 334 11.11 1.00 8.48
CA MET A 334 11.99 -0.04 8.98
C MET A 334 12.50 -0.89 7.82
N ARG A 335 13.78 -1.32 7.87
CA ARG A 335 14.37 -2.23 6.90
C ARG A 335 15.02 -3.41 7.60
N ARG A 336 14.85 -4.62 7.04
CA ARG A 336 15.42 -5.86 7.60
C ARG A 336 16.66 -6.33 6.85
N GLY A 337 16.93 -5.76 5.67
CA GLY A 337 18.09 -6.11 4.83
C GLY A 337 19.39 -5.45 5.25
N PRO A 338 20.54 -5.98 4.82
CA PRO A 338 21.88 -5.47 5.16
C PRO A 338 22.16 -4.06 4.65
N ALA A 339 21.42 -3.57 3.64
CA ALA A 339 21.59 -2.23 3.09
C ALA A 339 20.87 -1.14 3.91
N GLY A 340 19.89 -1.47 4.76
CA GLY A 340 19.17 -0.48 5.57
C GLY A 340 20.13 0.37 6.41
N GLY A 341 21.10 -0.26 7.07
CA GLY A 341 22.12 0.44 7.86
C GLY A 341 23.08 1.33 7.05
N GLN A 342 23.29 1.05 5.78
CA GLN A 342 24.22 1.83 4.94
C GLN A 342 23.54 3.04 4.28
N VAL A 343 22.27 2.95 3.97
CA VAL A 343 21.54 3.97 3.20
C VAL A 343 20.90 5.00 4.12
N LEU A 344 20.26 4.57 5.20
CA LEU A 344 19.46 5.42 6.09
C LEU A 344 20.13 5.70 7.45
N GLY A 345 21.38 5.30 7.65
CA GLY A 345 22.12 5.48 8.92
C GLY A 345 21.73 4.47 10.00
N GLY A 346 20.75 3.59 9.75
CA GLY A 346 20.26 2.55 10.66
C GLY A 346 19.17 1.71 10.01
N ASN A 347 18.73 0.65 10.68
CA ASN A 347 17.64 -0.18 10.21
C ASN A 347 16.26 0.50 10.36
N ILE A 348 16.17 1.57 11.15
CA ILE A 348 14.96 2.36 11.36
C ILE A 348 15.31 3.81 11.05
N TYR A 349 14.47 4.46 10.25
CA TYR A 349 14.59 5.86 9.87
C TYR A 349 13.35 6.63 10.31
N TYR A 350 13.53 7.85 10.85
CA TYR A 350 12.48 8.62 11.49
C TYR A 350 12.08 9.91 10.73
N GLY A 351 12.62 10.17 9.57
CA GLY A 351 12.38 11.38 8.79
C GLY A 351 10.96 11.50 8.23
N SER A 352 9.96 11.61 9.11
CA SER A 352 8.53 11.78 8.80
C SER A 352 7.92 12.77 9.79
N ALA A 353 7.22 13.80 9.27
CA ALA A 353 6.53 14.80 10.09
C ALA A 353 5.06 14.47 10.33
N ASP A 354 4.47 13.62 9.50
CA ASP A 354 3.05 13.28 9.44
C ASP A 354 2.69 11.99 10.21
N ALA A 355 3.59 11.00 10.27
CA ALA A 355 3.33 9.75 10.97
C ALA A 355 3.00 9.95 12.47
N THR A 356 3.66 10.89 13.12
CA THR A 356 3.50 11.15 14.55
C THR A 356 2.09 11.64 14.94
N PRO A 357 1.50 12.68 14.30
CA PRO A 357 0.11 13.03 14.57
C PRO A 357 -0.89 11.98 14.06
N LEU A 358 -0.64 11.29 12.94
CA LEU A 358 -1.50 10.22 12.43
C LEU A 358 -1.61 9.04 13.42
N PHE A 359 -0.57 8.71 14.15
CA PHE A 359 -0.60 7.71 15.21
C PHE A 359 -1.64 8.04 16.29
N VAL A 360 -1.68 9.28 16.76
CA VAL A 360 -2.63 9.74 17.78
C VAL A 360 -4.07 9.71 17.23
N MET A 361 -4.25 10.12 15.97
CA MET A 361 -5.56 10.08 15.30
C MET A 361 -6.10 8.66 15.21
N LEU A 362 -5.28 7.70 14.76
CA LEU A 362 -5.69 6.29 14.62
C LEU A 362 -6.02 5.66 15.97
N LEU A 363 -5.29 6.00 17.03
CA LEU A 363 -5.57 5.47 18.38
C LEU A 363 -6.97 5.84 18.86
N ALA A 364 -7.41 7.10 18.65
CA ALA A 364 -8.77 7.51 18.99
C ALA A 364 -9.83 6.85 18.11
N GLU A 365 -9.54 6.64 16.83
CA GLU A 365 -10.43 5.87 15.96
C GLU A 365 -10.61 4.42 16.45
N CYS A 366 -9.53 3.73 16.81
CA CYS A 366 -9.62 2.39 17.39
C CYS A 366 -10.53 2.36 18.63
N HIS A 367 -10.44 3.38 19.49
CA HIS A 367 -11.33 3.51 20.64
C HIS A 367 -12.80 3.66 20.23
N ARG A 368 -13.11 4.54 19.27
CA ARG A 368 -14.48 4.72 18.75
C ARG A 368 -15.02 3.43 18.12
N TRP A 369 -14.18 2.66 17.44
CA TRP A 369 -14.54 1.37 16.84
C TRP A 369 -14.61 0.21 17.82
N GLY A 370 -14.34 0.45 19.11
CA GLY A 370 -14.52 -0.52 20.18
C GLY A 370 -13.35 -1.47 20.37
N ALA A 371 -12.15 -1.05 20.06
CA ALA A 371 -10.94 -1.73 20.48
C ALA A 371 -10.92 -1.90 21.99
N ASP A 372 -10.23 -2.96 22.48
CA ASP A 372 -10.08 -3.24 23.91
C ASP A 372 -9.58 -1.98 24.65
N PRO A 373 -10.36 -1.44 25.62
CA PRO A 373 -9.97 -0.25 26.38
C PRO A 373 -8.64 -0.38 27.10
N GLU A 374 -8.24 -1.59 27.49
CA GLU A 374 -6.94 -1.81 28.13
C GLU A 374 -5.79 -1.68 27.12
N ALA A 375 -5.96 -2.23 25.93
CA ALA A 375 -4.98 -2.04 24.83
C ALA A 375 -4.84 -0.56 24.45
N ILE A 376 -5.94 0.20 24.41
CA ILE A 376 -5.91 1.66 24.20
C ILE A 376 -5.13 2.34 25.33
N ARG A 377 -5.42 2.00 26.61
CA ARG A 377 -4.76 2.60 27.78
C ARG A 377 -3.23 2.36 27.75
N GLN A 378 -2.79 1.18 27.34
CA GLN A 378 -1.38 0.85 27.22
C GLN A 378 -0.65 1.69 26.17
N LEU A 379 -1.35 2.21 25.16
CA LEU A 379 -0.80 3.06 24.10
C LEU A 379 -0.86 4.57 24.41
N LEU A 380 -1.59 5.00 25.46
CA LEU A 380 -1.67 6.43 25.83
C LEU A 380 -0.29 7.05 26.11
N PRO A 381 0.66 6.40 26.79
CA PRO A 381 2.00 6.97 26.98
C PRO A 381 2.73 7.28 25.68
N ALA A 382 2.56 6.44 24.64
CA ALA A 382 3.12 6.66 23.31
C ALA A 382 2.44 7.84 22.60
N ALA A 383 1.10 7.96 22.71
CA ALA A 383 0.37 9.12 22.19
C ALA A 383 0.80 10.43 22.89
N ASP A 384 1.01 10.40 24.21
CA ASP A 384 1.51 11.58 24.94
C ASP A 384 2.95 11.93 24.56
N ALA A 385 3.80 10.94 24.30
CA ALA A 385 5.16 11.17 23.77
C ALA A 385 5.11 11.78 22.37
N ALA A 386 4.19 11.32 21.50
CA ALA A 386 3.96 11.88 20.16
C ALA A 386 3.55 13.36 20.25
N LEU A 387 2.64 13.72 21.16
CA LEU A 387 2.23 15.12 21.35
C LEU A 387 3.36 15.99 21.96
N ARG A 388 4.23 15.42 22.81
CA ARG A 388 5.44 16.13 23.25
C ARG A 388 6.40 16.38 22.11
N TRP A 389 6.64 15.37 21.24
CA TRP A 389 7.48 15.56 20.06
C TRP A 389 6.99 16.71 19.20
N ILE A 390 5.68 16.82 18.95
CA ILE A 390 5.07 17.93 18.18
C ILE A 390 5.48 19.29 18.76
N THR A 391 5.52 19.43 20.10
CA THR A 391 5.85 20.69 20.78
C THR A 391 7.36 20.92 20.90
N ASP A 392 8.13 19.87 21.25
CA ASP A 392 9.51 20.02 21.67
C ASP A 392 10.50 19.95 20.50
N TYR A 393 10.12 19.27 19.41
CA TYR A 393 10.97 19.03 18.25
C TYR A 393 10.31 19.41 16.92
N GLY A 394 9.00 19.21 16.80
CA GLY A 394 8.23 19.49 15.58
C GLY A 394 8.07 21.00 15.34
N ASP A 395 7.71 21.76 16.37
CA ASP A 395 7.67 23.24 16.35
C ASP A 395 9.09 23.78 16.59
N ARG A 396 9.84 24.02 15.54
CA ARG A 396 11.28 24.31 15.62
C ARG A 396 11.60 25.74 16.00
N ASP A 397 10.70 26.70 15.75
CA ASP A 397 10.90 28.14 16.02
C ASP A 397 9.88 28.74 16.98
N GLY A 398 8.94 27.92 17.49
CA GLY A 398 7.98 28.32 18.53
C GLY A 398 6.77 29.08 17.98
N ASP A 399 6.48 28.97 16.69
CA ASP A 399 5.31 29.65 16.08
C ASP A 399 4.01 28.82 16.20
N GLY A 400 4.11 27.57 16.59
CA GLY A 400 3.02 26.63 16.81
C GLY A 400 2.75 25.69 15.64
N PHE A 401 3.55 25.73 14.57
CA PHE A 401 3.44 24.83 13.44
C PHE A 401 4.52 23.76 13.47
N VAL A 402 4.15 22.54 13.10
CA VAL A 402 5.11 21.45 12.88
C VAL A 402 5.82 21.64 11.55
N GLU A 403 7.14 21.66 11.60
CA GLU A 403 8.00 21.82 10.43
C GLU A 403 9.12 20.78 10.45
N TYR A 404 9.66 20.51 9.27
CA TYR A 404 10.77 19.58 9.10
C TYR A 404 11.95 20.19 8.36
N ARG A 405 13.11 19.72 8.72
CA ARG A 405 14.38 19.90 8.01
C ARG A 405 15.20 18.65 8.21
N ARG A 406 15.71 18.03 7.15
CA ARG A 406 16.62 16.89 7.30
C ARG A 406 17.85 17.27 8.11
N ALA A 407 18.26 16.38 9.01
CA ALA A 407 19.39 16.62 9.92
C ALA A 407 20.75 16.47 9.22
N THR A 408 20.84 15.61 8.20
CA THR A 408 22.03 15.34 7.40
C THR A 408 21.70 15.32 5.90
N ASP A 409 22.73 15.26 5.05
CA ASP A 409 22.57 15.12 3.61
C ASP A 409 22.07 13.74 3.15
N ARG A 410 21.96 12.77 4.06
CA ARG A 410 21.44 11.42 3.82
C ARG A 410 19.92 11.34 4.00
N GLY A 411 19.33 12.19 4.86
CA GLY A 411 17.90 12.20 5.14
C GLY A 411 17.06 12.67 3.94
N LEU A 412 15.78 12.35 3.98
CA LEU A 412 14.80 12.81 3.00
C LEU A 412 14.69 14.34 3.01
N ILE A 413 14.68 14.94 1.82
CA ILE A 413 14.55 16.40 1.66
C ILE A 413 13.14 16.83 2.09
N ASN A 414 12.11 16.06 1.71
CA ASN A 414 10.74 16.24 2.13
C ASN A 414 10.32 15.09 3.07
N GLN A 415 9.60 15.41 4.15
CA GLN A 415 9.23 14.47 5.22
C GLN A 415 7.70 14.41 5.46
N GLY A 416 6.92 14.85 4.48
CA GLY A 416 5.49 14.60 4.38
C GLY A 416 5.18 13.48 3.38
N TRP A 417 3.92 13.27 3.02
CA TRP A 417 3.53 12.20 2.12
C TRP A 417 4.06 12.38 0.68
N LYS A 418 4.30 13.62 0.26
CA LYS A 418 5.04 13.95 -0.97
C LYS A 418 6.53 14.06 -0.67
N ASP A 419 7.17 12.94 -0.44
CA ASP A 419 8.55 12.84 0.04
C ASP A 419 9.63 12.90 -1.05
N SER A 420 9.26 12.94 -2.35
CA SER A 420 10.22 13.19 -3.43
C SER A 420 10.87 14.57 -3.29
N PHE A 421 12.08 14.71 -3.81
CA PHE A 421 12.87 15.95 -3.67
C PHE A 421 12.15 17.19 -4.25
N ASP A 422 11.32 17.02 -5.27
CA ASP A 422 10.56 18.03 -5.99
C ASP A 422 9.10 18.15 -5.52
N GLY A 423 8.69 17.39 -4.50
CA GLY A 423 7.29 17.24 -4.09
C GLY A 423 6.63 18.52 -3.59
N ILE A 424 7.41 19.48 -3.05
CA ILE A 424 6.92 20.73 -2.47
C ILE A 424 7.50 21.92 -3.23
N ASN A 425 6.68 22.58 -4.02
CA ASN A 425 7.06 23.71 -4.89
C ASN A 425 5.96 24.79 -4.94
N ASP A 426 6.33 26.01 -5.31
CA ASP A 426 5.43 27.13 -5.49
C ASP A 426 4.71 27.10 -6.87
N ALA A 427 3.79 28.03 -7.09
CA ALA A 427 3.05 28.13 -8.36
C ALA A 427 3.93 28.30 -9.60
N SER A 428 5.15 28.81 -9.44
CA SER A 428 6.14 28.98 -10.51
C SER A 428 7.03 27.75 -10.71
N GLY A 429 6.97 26.78 -9.77
CA GLY A 429 7.75 25.55 -9.80
C GLY A 429 9.08 25.63 -9.02
N HIS A 430 9.31 26.66 -8.20
CA HIS A 430 10.48 26.72 -7.33
C HIS A 430 10.27 25.83 -6.11
N ILE A 431 11.27 25.04 -5.79
CA ILE A 431 11.24 24.12 -4.63
C ILE A 431 11.29 24.94 -3.34
N ALA A 432 10.47 24.56 -2.36
CA ALA A 432 10.41 25.20 -1.05
C ALA A 432 11.73 25.00 -0.26
N GLU A 433 12.14 26.03 0.45
CA GLU A 433 13.34 26.01 1.30
C GLU A 433 13.00 25.59 2.73
N ALA A 434 13.74 24.61 3.27
CA ALA A 434 13.53 24.10 4.63
C ALA A 434 14.03 25.07 5.72
N PRO A 435 13.42 25.08 6.94
CA PRO A 435 12.36 24.17 7.41
C PRO A 435 11.03 24.44 6.71
N ILE A 436 10.22 23.36 6.53
CA ILE A 436 8.98 23.40 5.78
C ILE A 436 7.84 22.95 6.70
N ALA A 437 6.81 23.80 6.85
CA ALA A 437 5.56 23.47 7.54
C ALA A 437 4.47 23.15 6.51
N LEU A 438 4.10 21.86 6.35
CA LEU A 438 3.08 21.43 5.38
C LEU A 438 1.66 21.70 5.93
N CYS A 439 0.74 22.11 5.06
CA CYS A 439 -0.64 22.41 5.44
C CYS A 439 -1.38 21.18 5.99
N GLU A 440 -1.25 20.02 5.35
CA GLU A 440 -1.89 18.78 5.81
C GLU A 440 -1.37 18.32 7.16
N VAL A 441 -0.07 18.50 7.44
CA VAL A 441 0.52 18.14 8.74
C VAL A 441 -0.08 18.97 9.86
N GLN A 442 -0.32 20.29 9.65
CA GLN A 442 -1.03 21.11 10.62
C GLN A 442 -2.46 20.62 10.84
N GLY A 443 -3.11 20.18 9.76
CA GLY A 443 -4.43 19.53 9.84
C GLY A 443 -4.39 18.26 10.69
N TYR A 444 -3.38 17.41 10.52
CA TYR A 444 -3.23 16.19 11.32
C TYR A 444 -2.91 16.49 12.79
N VAL A 445 -2.10 17.51 13.07
CA VAL A 445 -1.83 17.97 14.45
C VAL A 445 -3.10 18.45 15.11
N HIS A 446 -3.93 19.26 14.42
CA HIS A 446 -5.23 19.69 14.90
C HIS A 446 -6.14 18.50 15.24
N ALA A 447 -6.26 17.55 14.34
CA ALA A 447 -7.06 16.34 14.56
C ALA A 447 -6.50 15.46 15.68
N ALA A 448 -5.16 15.32 15.80
CA ALA A 448 -4.50 14.57 16.86
C ALA A 448 -4.76 15.17 18.25
N LEU A 449 -4.73 16.51 18.38
CA LEU A 449 -5.06 17.21 19.64
C LEU A 449 -6.51 16.91 20.04
N LEU A 450 -7.47 16.99 19.11
CA LEU A 450 -8.88 16.66 19.37
C LEU A 450 -9.06 15.18 19.70
N SER A 451 -8.38 14.28 18.99
CA SER A 451 -8.39 12.84 19.22
C SER A 451 -7.87 12.48 20.61
N ARG A 452 -6.76 13.09 21.05
CA ARG A 452 -6.25 12.84 22.40
C ARG A 452 -7.12 13.49 23.49
N ALA A 453 -7.78 14.60 23.19
CA ALA A 453 -8.76 15.21 24.09
C ALA A 453 -9.96 14.28 24.32
N GLU A 454 -10.46 13.64 23.28
CA GLU A 454 -11.52 12.64 23.38
C GLU A 454 -11.10 11.44 24.24
N LEU A 455 -9.90 10.91 24.01
CA LEU A 455 -9.34 9.85 24.84
C LEU A 455 -9.13 10.31 26.31
N ALA A 456 -8.79 11.58 26.55
CA ALA A 456 -8.67 12.12 27.90
C ALA A 456 -10.04 12.15 28.63
N ASP A 457 -11.11 12.55 27.95
CA ASP A 457 -12.46 12.47 28.53
C ASP A 457 -12.86 11.00 28.80
N ALA A 458 -12.56 10.08 27.88
CA ALA A 458 -12.90 8.67 28.00
C ALA A 458 -12.16 7.97 29.17
N PHE A 459 -10.96 8.46 29.53
CA PHE A 459 -10.11 7.91 30.60
C PHE A 459 -9.98 8.83 31.81
N ASP A 460 -11.04 9.66 32.08
CA ASP A 460 -11.22 10.47 33.28
C ASP A 460 -10.18 11.59 33.52
N ASP A 461 -9.66 12.22 32.45
CA ASP A 461 -8.81 13.41 32.51
C ASP A 461 -9.43 14.63 31.77
N PRO A 462 -10.53 15.20 32.29
CA PRO A 462 -11.20 16.32 31.63
C PRO A 462 -10.36 17.61 31.61
N ARG A 463 -9.36 17.73 32.49
CA ARG A 463 -8.45 18.87 32.49
C ARG A 463 -7.52 18.83 31.27
N LEU A 464 -6.92 17.69 31.01
CA LEU A 464 -6.11 17.49 29.82
C LEU A 464 -6.97 17.69 28.56
N ALA A 465 -8.19 17.13 28.54
CA ALA A 465 -9.11 17.28 27.42
C ALA A 465 -9.39 18.77 27.09
N ALA A 466 -9.65 19.59 28.09
CA ALA A 466 -9.89 21.02 27.89
C ALA A 466 -8.65 21.74 27.33
N GLN A 467 -7.45 21.47 27.88
CA GLN A 467 -6.19 22.05 27.40
C GLN A 467 -5.90 21.69 25.93
N LEU A 468 -6.13 20.43 25.53
CA LEU A 468 -5.88 19.99 24.18
C LEU A 468 -6.86 20.62 23.17
N ARG A 469 -8.14 20.79 23.55
CA ARG A 469 -9.11 21.49 22.73
C ARG A 469 -8.77 22.97 22.53
N GLU A 470 -8.29 23.63 23.58
CA GLU A 470 -7.82 25.02 23.49
C GLU A 470 -6.64 25.13 22.50
N ARG A 471 -5.64 24.27 22.64
CA ARG A 471 -4.51 24.21 21.69
C ARG A 471 -4.96 23.94 20.25
N ALA A 472 -5.91 23.03 20.05
CA ALA A 472 -6.46 22.75 18.73
C ALA A 472 -7.17 23.99 18.13
N ALA A 473 -7.91 24.73 18.94
CA ALA A 473 -8.59 25.95 18.50
C ALA A 473 -7.58 27.06 18.15
N GLU A 474 -6.53 27.25 18.96
CA GLU A 474 -5.45 28.20 18.66
C GLU A 474 -4.73 27.86 17.35
N LEU A 475 -4.37 26.58 17.15
CA LEU A 475 -3.73 26.12 15.89
C LEU A 475 -4.63 26.40 14.69
N ARG A 476 -5.93 26.10 14.80
CA ARG A 476 -6.91 26.36 13.72
C ARG A 476 -6.98 27.84 13.36
N GLY A 477 -6.96 28.73 14.36
CA GLY A 477 -6.95 30.18 14.15
C GLY A 477 -5.71 30.64 13.39
N LYS A 478 -4.52 30.27 13.89
CA LYS A 478 -3.24 30.60 13.25
C LYS A 478 -3.14 30.02 11.83
N PHE A 479 -3.61 28.78 11.62
CA PHE A 479 -3.62 28.13 10.32
C PHE A 479 -4.48 28.91 9.30
N ALA A 480 -5.68 29.32 9.69
CA ALA A 480 -6.57 30.11 8.83
C ALA A 480 -5.95 31.45 8.42
N GLU A 481 -5.18 32.09 9.30
CA GLU A 481 -4.51 33.36 9.03
C GLU A 481 -3.28 33.22 8.15
N GLN A 482 -2.45 32.17 8.37
CA GLN A 482 -1.13 32.07 7.77
C GLN A 482 -1.06 31.21 6.51
N PHE A 483 -1.94 30.18 6.38
CA PHE A 483 -1.92 29.30 5.21
C PHE A 483 -2.92 29.70 4.13
N TRP A 484 -3.99 30.45 4.46
CA TRP A 484 -4.97 30.83 3.47
C TRP A 484 -4.43 31.88 2.50
N LEU A 485 -4.68 31.68 1.19
CA LEU A 485 -4.32 32.56 0.10
C LEU A 485 -5.58 33.26 -0.43
N PRO A 486 -5.99 34.42 0.12
CA PRO A 486 -7.29 35.03 -0.18
C PRO A 486 -7.44 35.41 -1.68
N ASP A 487 -6.38 35.82 -2.33
CA ASP A 487 -6.39 36.15 -3.76
C ASP A 487 -6.43 34.93 -4.68
N ARG A 488 -6.17 33.75 -4.14
CA ARG A 488 -6.12 32.47 -4.87
C ARG A 488 -7.34 31.59 -4.56
N GLY A 489 -7.85 31.61 -3.34
CA GLY A 489 -8.95 30.78 -2.86
C GLY A 489 -8.57 29.35 -2.49
N TRP A 490 -7.32 29.13 -2.03
CA TRP A 490 -6.86 27.85 -1.48
C TRP A 490 -5.79 28.02 -0.41
N TYR A 491 -5.44 26.95 0.29
CA TYR A 491 -4.33 26.96 1.26
C TYR A 491 -2.99 26.80 0.56
N ALA A 492 -1.99 27.60 0.96
CA ALA A 492 -0.61 27.35 0.63
C ALA A 492 -0.25 25.90 0.99
N VAL A 493 0.47 25.19 0.11
CA VAL A 493 0.87 23.80 0.38
C VAL A 493 1.81 23.73 1.59
N ALA A 494 2.58 24.80 1.82
CA ALA A 494 3.47 24.92 2.96
C ALA A 494 3.79 26.37 3.31
N LEU A 495 4.38 26.59 4.49
CA LEU A 495 5.24 27.73 4.80
C LEU A 495 6.69 27.27 4.69
N ASP A 496 7.52 28.02 3.98
CA ASP A 496 8.97 27.74 3.83
C ASP A 496 9.78 28.27 5.03
N GLY A 497 11.09 28.05 4.99
CA GLY A 497 12.01 28.47 6.07
C GLY A 497 12.06 29.99 6.31
N GLY A 498 11.54 30.80 5.40
CA GLY A 498 11.33 32.23 5.58
C GLY A 498 9.89 32.58 5.93
N LYS A 499 9.04 31.62 6.26
CA LYS A 499 7.58 31.73 6.48
C LYS A 499 6.82 32.30 5.29
N ARG A 500 7.35 32.17 4.10
CA ARG A 500 6.66 32.53 2.85
C ARG A 500 5.68 31.43 2.49
N GLN A 501 4.50 31.83 2.04
CA GLN A 501 3.47 30.91 1.55
C GLN A 501 3.93 30.26 0.23
N VAL A 502 4.01 28.94 0.20
CA VAL A 502 4.29 28.13 -1.00
C VAL A 502 2.96 27.94 -1.71
N ASP A 503 2.67 28.71 -2.74
CA ASP A 503 1.34 29.05 -3.24
C ASP A 503 0.80 28.15 -4.36
N ALA A 504 1.39 26.95 -4.58
CA ALA A 504 0.86 26.01 -5.56
C ALA A 504 -0.49 25.41 -5.16
N LEU A 505 -1.38 25.21 -6.14
CA LEU A 505 -2.62 24.45 -5.94
C LEU A 505 -2.33 22.96 -5.99
N THR A 506 -2.56 22.28 -4.89
CA THR A 506 -2.23 20.86 -4.69
C THR A 506 -3.36 20.11 -3.99
N SER A 507 -3.33 18.78 -4.09
CA SER A 507 -4.27 17.89 -3.36
C SER A 507 -4.12 17.93 -1.84
N ASN A 508 -2.98 18.39 -1.31
CA ASN A 508 -2.74 18.53 0.14
C ASN A 508 -3.84 19.35 0.85
N ALA A 509 -4.42 20.36 0.17
CA ALA A 509 -5.52 21.12 0.71
C ALA A 509 -6.79 20.29 1.03
N ALA A 510 -7.00 19.16 0.33
CA ALA A 510 -8.10 18.23 0.63
C ALA A 510 -7.91 17.51 1.97
N HIS A 511 -6.67 17.26 2.39
CA HIS A 511 -6.37 16.70 3.71
C HIS A 511 -6.74 17.70 4.84
N CYS A 512 -6.72 19.00 4.55
CA CYS A 512 -7.23 20.01 5.49
C CYS A 512 -8.75 19.91 5.68
N LEU A 513 -9.50 19.51 4.64
CA LEU A 513 -10.92 19.17 4.78
C LEU A 513 -11.09 17.89 5.62
N TRP A 514 -10.35 16.82 5.29
CA TRP A 514 -10.46 15.56 6.01
C TRP A 514 -10.16 15.69 7.51
N SER A 515 -9.12 16.41 7.88
CA SER A 515 -8.74 16.67 9.27
C SER A 515 -9.71 17.62 10.01
N GLY A 516 -10.52 18.40 9.29
CA GLY A 516 -11.48 19.36 9.84
C GLY A 516 -10.86 20.68 10.32
N ILE A 517 -9.61 20.99 9.92
CA ILE A 517 -8.98 22.27 10.25
C ILE A 517 -9.53 23.43 9.40
N ALA A 518 -10.03 23.14 8.18
CA ALA A 518 -10.60 24.13 7.28
C ALA A 518 -11.88 24.79 7.86
N SER A 519 -12.18 26.03 7.46
CA SER A 519 -13.47 26.66 7.71
C SER A 519 -14.47 26.31 6.60
N ASP A 520 -15.76 26.46 6.85
CA ASP A 520 -16.81 26.23 5.83
C ASP A 520 -16.67 27.17 4.63
N GLU A 521 -16.25 28.42 4.87
CA GLU A 521 -16.00 29.41 3.82
C GLU A 521 -14.85 28.96 2.91
N HIS A 522 -13.74 28.53 3.50
CA HIS A 522 -12.59 28.03 2.77
C HIS A 522 -12.89 26.70 2.06
N ALA A 523 -13.71 25.84 2.67
CA ALA A 523 -14.15 24.59 2.04
C ALA A 523 -14.92 24.84 0.74
N ALA A 524 -15.79 25.85 0.68
CA ALA A 524 -16.53 26.19 -0.53
C ALA A 524 -15.62 26.59 -1.70
N GLU A 525 -14.56 27.36 -1.42
CA GLU A 525 -13.56 27.72 -2.44
C GLU A 525 -12.73 26.52 -2.87
N LEU A 526 -12.33 25.65 -1.92
CA LEU A 526 -11.57 24.42 -2.22
C LEU A 526 -12.39 23.48 -3.10
N VAL A 527 -13.68 23.26 -2.83
CA VAL A 527 -14.57 22.44 -3.68
C VAL A 527 -14.55 22.94 -5.12
N ARG A 528 -14.63 24.25 -5.34
CA ARG A 528 -14.61 24.85 -6.67
C ARG A 528 -13.28 24.61 -7.40
N HIS A 529 -12.16 24.79 -6.71
CA HIS A 529 -10.83 24.60 -7.31
C HIS A 529 -10.49 23.13 -7.58
N MET A 530 -10.82 22.23 -6.65
CA MET A 530 -10.58 20.79 -6.82
C MET A 530 -11.45 20.18 -7.92
N GLY A 531 -12.67 20.72 -8.15
CA GLY A 531 -13.55 20.30 -9.24
C GLY A 531 -13.14 20.84 -10.62
N GLY A 532 -12.16 21.75 -10.67
CA GLY A 532 -11.67 22.31 -11.93
C GLY A 532 -10.84 21.28 -12.75
N PRO A 533 -10.80 21.45 -14.08
CA PRO A 533 -10.06 20.56 -14.98
C PRO A 533 -8.54 20.56 -14.73
N GLU A 534 -8.03 21.53 -14.01
CA GLU A 534 -6.62 21.60 -13.59
C GLU A 534 -6.31 20.55 -12.53
N MET A 535 -7.25 20.27 -11.62
CA MET A 535 -7.07 19.31 -10.52
C MET A 535 -7.70 17.96 -10.83
N ASP A 536 -8.95 17.90 -11.32
CA ASP A 536 -9.59 16.64 -11.66
C ASP A 536 -9.12 16.12 -13.02
N SER A 537 -8.52 14.94 -13.01
CA SER A 537 -8.08 14.24 -14.22
C SER A 537 -9.22 13.50 -14.94
N GLY A 538 -10.37 13.29 -14.26
CA GLY A 538 -11.45 12.38 -14.65
C GLY A 538 -11.22 10.92 -14.23
N PHE A 539 -10.05 10.62 -13.62
CA PHE A 539 -9.72 9.35 -12.97
C PHE A 539 -9.34 9.54 -11.49
N GLY A 540 -9.44 10.73 -10.96
CA GLY A 540 -9.09 11.14 -9.62
C GLY A 540 -8.38 12.49 -9.60
N LEU A 541 -8.04 12.94 -8.39
CA LEU A 541 -7.44 14.23 -8.13
C LEU A 541 -5.93 14.19 -8.45
N ARG A 542 -5.43 15.21 -9.19
CA ARG A 542 -3.98 15.37 -9.39
C ARG A 542 -3.31 15.89 -8.14
N THR A 543 -2.12 15.42 -7.89
CA THR A 543 -1.27 15.89 -6.78
C THR A 543 -0.86 17.37 -6.92
N LEU A 544 -0.76 17.87 -8.14
CA LEU A 544 -0.44 19.26 -8.50
C LEU A 544 -1.31 19.68 -9.69
N ALA A 545 -1.89 20.87 -9.63
CA ALA A 545 -2.74 21.39 -10.70
C ALA A 545 -1.97 21.58 -12.00
N SER A 546 -2.63 21.31 -13.14
CA SER A 546 -1.97 21.29 -14.45
C SER A 546 -1.51 22.66 -14.97
N ASN A 547 -1.92 23.74 -14.32
CA ASN A 547 -1.49 25.11 -14.61
C ASN A 547 -0.36 25.62 -13.70
N MET A 548 0.24 24.77 -12.86
CA MET A 548 1.40 25.10 -12.01
C MET A 548 2.73 24.83 -12.70
N GLY A 549 3.77 25.59 -12.32
CA GLY A 549 5.06 25.58 -13.01
C GLY A 549 5.81 24.26 -12.99
N ALA A 550 5.69 23.46 -11.92
CA ALA A 550 6.33 22.16 -11.80
C ALA A 550 5.45 21.00 -12.33
N TYR A 551 4.27 21.28 -12.91
CA TYR A 551 3.37 20.24 -13.35
C TYR A 551 3.98 19.31 -14.38
N ASN A 552 3.97 18.02 -14.05
CA ASN A 552 4.31 16.94 -14.97
C ASN A 552 3.41 15.72 -14.65
N PRO A 553 2.46 15.36 -15.54
CA PRO A 553 1.56 14.23 -15.30
C PRO A 553 2.27 12.88 -15.17
N MET A 554 3.54 12.79 -15.53
CA MET A 554 4.41 11.62 -15.39
C MET A 554 5.39 11.73 -14.21
N SER A 555 5.29 12.78 -13.37
CA SER A 555 6.07 12.88 -12.14
C SER A 555 5.48 12.03 -11.03
N TYR A 556 6.30 11.63 -10.06
CA TYR A 556 5.86 10.85 -8.90
C TYR A 556 4.89 11.66 -8.03
N HIS A 557 5.19 12.93 -7.67
CA HIS A 557 4.35 13.78 -6.82
C HIS A 557 3.88 15.10 -7.44
N CYS A 558 4.30 15.45 -8.68
CA CYS A 558 4.02 16.76 -9.27
C CYS A 558 3.01 16.68 -10.43
N GLY A 559 1.89 15.98 -10.25
CA GLY A 559 0.80 15.95 -11.24
C GLY A 559 0.22 14.57 -11.55
N SER A 560 0.73 13.48 -10.97
CA SER A 560 0.14 12.13 -10.97
C SER A 560 -1.15 12.07 -10.14
N VAL A 561 -1.86 10.95 -10.21
CA VAL A 561 -3.02 10.64 -9.39
C VAL A 561 -2.68 9.50 -8.43
N TRP A 562 -2.94 9.71 -7.13
CA TRP A 562 -2.75 8.73 -6.08
C TRP A 562 -4.10 8.31 -5.51
N PRO A 563 -4.44 7.03 -5.51
CA PRO A 563 -5.75 6.56 -5.03
C PRO A 563 -6.06 6.92 -3.59
N HIS A 564 -5.08 6.78 -2.67
CA HIS A 564 -5.28 7.13 -1.27
C HIS A 564 -5.54 8.63 -1.06
N ASP A 565 -4.78 9.48 -1.72
CA ASP A 565 -4.91 10.95 -1.69
C ASP A 565 -6.29 11.39 -2.20
N THR A 566 -6.72 10.82 -3.34
CA THR A 566 -8.06 11.06 -3.88
C THR A 566 -9.16 10.56 -2.94
N ALA A 567 -8.99 9.37 -2.31
CA ALA A 567 -9.97 8.85 -1.34
C ALA A 567 -10.05 9.70 -0.07
N ILE A 568 -8.92 10.23 0.42
CA ILE A 568 -8.88 11.20 1.52
C ILE A 568 -9.59 12.49 1.11
N ALA A 569 -9.39 12.97 -0.13
CA ALA A 569 -10.10 14.12 -0.64
C ALA A 569 -11.62 13.89 -0.66
N VAL A 570 -12.09 12.71 -1.11
CA VAL A 570 -13.51 12.33 -1.08
C VAL A 570 -14.04 12.31 0.36
N ALA A 571 -13.31 11.74 1.30
CA ALA A 571 -13.71 11.73 2.72
C ALA A 571 -13.77 13.16 3.30
N GLY A 572 -12.82 14.01 2.94
CA GLY A 572 -12.82 15.43 3.29
C GLY A 572 -14.03 16.17 2.74
N LEU A 573 -14.35 16.00 1.45
CA LEU A 573 -15.52 16.59 0.81
C LEU A 573 -16.83 16.16 1.49
N LEU A 574 -16.98 14.88 1.80
CA LEU A 574 -18.18 14.35 2.48
C LEU A 574 -18.27 14.77 3.95
N ARG A 575 -17.18 15.11 4.61
CA ARG A 575 -17.20 15.80 5.90
C ARG A 575 -17.86 17.17 5.80
N TYR A 576 -17.67 17.87 4.67
CA TYR A 576 -18.28 19.15 4.34
C TYR A 576 -19.48 19.00 3.38
N GLN A 577 -20.26 17.92 3.50
CA GLN A 577 -21.41 17.62 2.63
C GLN A 577 -22.48 18.74 2.57
N HIS A 578 -22.52 19.62 3.56
CA HIS A 578 -23.40 20.80 3.61
C HIS A 578 -22.92 21.94 2.69
N VAL A 579 -21.68 21.88 2.21
CA VAL A 579 -21.12 22.85 1.25
C VAL A 579 -21.60 22.50 -0.16
N PRO A 580 -22.18 23.46 -0.90
CA PRO A 580 -22.66 23.21 -2.26
C PRO A 580 -21.57 22.64 -3.19
N GLY A 581 -21.87 21.57 -3.92
CA GLY A 581 -20.97 20.92 -4.85
C GLY A 581 -20.03 19.87 -4.22
N ALA A 582 -19.95 19.78 -2.89
CA ALA A 582 -19.02 18.85 -2.22
C ALA A 582 -19.39 17.38 -2.49
N VAL A 583 -20.67 17.01 -2.38
CA VAL A 583 -21.15 15.63 -2.62
C VAL A 583 -21.01 15.25 -4.09
N GLU A 584 -21.32 16.17 -5.00
CA GLU A 584 -21.20 15.97 -6.45
C GLU A 584 -19.74 15.73 -6.84
N LEU A 585 -18.81 16.54 -6.34
CA LEU A 585 -17.38 16.37 -6.59
C LEU A 585 -16.86 15.07 -5.98
N ALA A 586 -17.23 14.75 -4.74
CA ALA A 586 -16.87 13.49 -4.09
C ALA A 586 -17.32 12.29 -4.94
N THR A 587 -18.57 12.34 -5.44
CA THR A 587 -19.13 11.31 -6.34
C THR A 587 -18.32 11.18 -7.64
N GLN A 588 -17.98 12.31 -8.27
CA GLN A 588 -17.21 12.34 -9.51
C GLN A 588 -15.82 11.72 -9.34
N LEU A 589 -15.11 12.10 -8.28
CA LEU A 589 -13.78 11.57 -7.96
C LEU A 589 -13.81 10.06 -7.64
N ALA A 590 -14.79 9.61 -6.84
CA ALA A 590 -14.94 8.20 -6.50
C ALA A 590 -15.24 7.32 -7.73
N ILE A 591 -16.13 7.77 -8.62
CA ILE A 591 -16.42 7.08 -9.89
C ILE A 591 -15.15 7.03 -10.76
N GLY A 592 -14.38 8.12 -10.83
CA GLY A 592 -13.12 8.17 -11.56
C GLY A 592 -12.10 7.13 -11.07
N LEU A 593 -11.95 6.97 -9.74
CA LEU A 593 -11.09 5.93 -9.14
C LEU A 593 -11.57 4.52 -9.47
N LEU A 594 -12.88 4.24 -9.40
CA LEU A 594 -13.41 2.92 -9.73
C LEU A 594 -13.28 2.59 -11.22
N ASP A 595 -13.41 3.58 -12.10
CA ASP A 595 -13.13 3.40 -13.52
C ASP A 595 -11.65 3.10 -13.76
N ALA A 596 -10.74 3.74 -13.03
CA ALA A 596 -9.32 3.39 -13.08
C ALA A 596 -9.06 1.97 -12.56
N ALA A 597 -9.65 1.59 -11.43
CA ALA A 597 -9.54 0.25 -10.87
C ALA A 597 -10.01 -0.83 -11.85
N ALA A 598 -11.09 -0.58 -12.61
CA ALA A 598 -11.60 -1.51 -13.62
C ALA A 598 -10.57 -1.79 -14.75
N VAL A 599 -9.75 -0.80 -15.12
CA VAL A 599 -8.67 -0.94 -16.10
C VAL A 599 -7.49 -1.72 -15.53
N PHE A 600 -7.22 -1.58 -14.24
CA PHE A 600 -6.15 -2.28 -13.52
C PHE A 600 -6.61 -3.62 -12.90
N ASP A 601 -7.59 -4.28 -13.50
CA ASP A 601 -8.12 -5.58 -13.07
C ASP A 601 -8.62 -5.63 -11.61
N GLY A 602 -9.21 -4.52 -11.17
CA GLY A 602 -9.76 -4.36 -9.83
C GLY A 602 -8.74 -3.94 -8.76
N ARG A 603 -7.44 -3.85 -9.09
CA ARG A 603 -6.37 -3.43 -8.18
C ARG A 603 -5.93 -2.01 -8.50
N LEU A 604 -6.17 -1.07 -7.59
CA LEU A 604 -5.58 0.27 -7.70
C LEU A 604 -4.07 0.19 -7.41
N PRO A 605 -3.20 0.64 -8.34
CA PRO A 605 -1.77 0.75 -8.08
C PRO A 605 -1.49 1.93 -7.14
N GLU A 606 -0.26 2.03 -6.63
CA GLU A 606 0.20 3.14 -5.81
C GLU A 606 -0.16 4.51 -6.40
N LEU A 607 0.15 4.69 -7.69
CA LEU A 607 -0.19 5.87 -8.48
C LEU A 607 -0.29 5.52 -9.96
N TYR A 608 -0.84 6.45 -10.72
CA TYR A 608 -0.82 6.47 -12.19
C TYR A 608 -0.67 7.89 -12.71
N CYS A 609 -0.28 8.02 -13.98
CA CYS A 609 -0.02 9.32 -14.61
C CYS A 609 -1.29 10.21 -14.62
N GLY A 610 -1.13 11.49 -14.34
CA GLY A 610 -2.24 12.46 -14.22
C GLY A 610 -2.74 13.05 -15.53
N PHE A 611 -2.66 12.32 -16.63
CA PHE A 611 -3.24 12.74 -17.91
C PHE A 611 -4.76 12.86 -17.81
N PRO A 612 -5.39 13.86 -18.47
CA PRO A 612 -6.84 13.99 -18.45
C PRO A 612 -7.52 12.90 -19.27
N ARG A 613 -8.68 12.44 -18.80
CA ARG A 613 -9.55 11.46 -19.49
C ARG A 613 -9.92 11.91 -20.91
N SER A 614 -10.01 13.20 -21.15
CA SER A 614 -10.26 13.77 -22.48
C SER A 614 -9.14 13.48 -23.48
N ARG A 615 -7.91 13.23 -23.00
CA ARG A 615 -6.74 12.88 -23.84
C ARG A 615 -6.58 11.36 -23.97
N PHE A 616 -6.74 10.61 -22.87
CA PHE A 616 -6.64 9.16 -22.84
C PHE A 616 -7.89 8.58 -22.16
N ALA A 617 -8.63 7.76 -22.89
CA ALA A 617 -9.87 7.15 -22.38
C ALA A 617 -9.65 6.21 -21.19
N THR A 618 -8.41 5.78 -20.95
CA THR A 618 -8.01 4.94 -19.84
C THR A 618 -6.85 5.59 -19.07
N PRO A 619 -6.70 5.34 -17.76
CA PRO A 619 -5.55 5.83 -17.00
C PRO A 619 -4.25 5.25 -17.57
N VAL A 620 -3.21 6.08 -17.59
CA VAL A 620 -1.88 5.68 -18.07
C VAL A 620 -1.08 5.19 -16.86
N PRO A 621 -0.58 3.93 -16.86
CA PRO A 621 0.21 3.40 -15.76
C PRO A 621 1.47 4.22 -15.48
N TYR A 622 1.87 4.29 -14.20
CA TYR A 622 3.17 4.83 -13.80
C TYR A 622 4.19 3.68 -13.73
N PRO A 623 5.38 3.81 -14.33
CA PRO A 623 6.28 2.67 -14.57
C PRO A 623 6.79 1.92 -13.33
N THR A 624 7.01 2.63 -12.21
CA THR A 624 7.60 2.08 -10.98
C THR A 624 6.61 2.00 -9.80
N SER A 625 5.32 2.18 -10.09
CA SER A 625 4.26 2.12 -9.10
C SER A 625 4.19 0.75 -8.44
N CYS A 626 4.13 0.70 -7.11
CA CYS A 626 3.86 -0.53 -6.38
C CYS A 626 2.44 -1.05 -6.65
N SER A 627 2.30 -2.36 -6.75
CA SER A 627 1.00 -3.03 -6.94
C SER A 627 1.10 -4.49 -6.45
N PRO A 628 0.51 -4.83 -5.29
CA PRO A 628 -0.32 -3.97 -4.43
C PRO A 628 0.46 -2.92 -3.64
N GLN A 629 -0.21 -1.80 -3.37
CA GLN A 629 0.18 -0.80 -2.38
C GLN A 629 -0.94 -0.69 -1.35
N ALA A 630 -0.64 -0.84 -0.08
CA ALA A 630 -1.63 -1.02 0.98
C ALA A 630 -2.65 0.13 1.06
N TRP A 631 -2.18 1.39 1.10
CA TRP A 631 -3.10 2.53 1.14
C TRP A 631 -3.91 2.73 -0.15
N ALA A 632 -3.39 2.32 -1.32
CA ALA A 632 -4.16 2.32 -2.56
C ALA A 632 -5.20 1.18 -2.57
N SER A 633 -4.82 -0.01 -2.07
CA SER A 633 -5.73 -1.14 -1.90
C SER A 633 -6.83 -0.84 -0.86
N ALA A 634 -6.54 -0.07 0.20
CA ALA A 634 -7.50 0.33 1.23
C ALA A 634 -8.39 1.53 0.82
N ALA A 635 -8.01 2.30 -0.20
CA ALA A 635 -8.76 3.48 -0.64
C ALA A 635 -10.26 3.20 -0.94
N PRO A 636 -10.66 2.07 -1.58
CA PRO A 636 -12.06 1.72 -1.78
C PRO A 636 -12.87 1.56 -0.48
N LEU A 637 -12.24 1.09 0.60
CA LEU A 637 -12.90 0.98 1.91
C LEU A 637 -13.18 2.36 2.51
N LEU A 638 -12.26 3.30 2.35
CA LEU A 638 -12.48 4.69 2.75
C LEU A 638 -13.60 5.31 1.94
N LEU A 639 -13.69 5.07 0.63
CA LEU A 639 -14.80 5.55 -0.18
C LEU A 639 -16.14 5.02 0.35
N VAL A 640 -16.25 3.71 0.61
CA VAL A 640 -17.48 3.11 1.17
C VAL A 640 -17.81 3.72 2.53
N ARG A 641 -16.85 3.80 3.45
CA ARG A 641 -17.02 4.42 4.77
C ARG A 641 -17.53 5.86 4.66
N ALA A 642 -16.89 6.66 3.80
CA ALA A 642 -17.22 8.07 3.64
C ALA A 642 -18.62 8.29 3.04
N PHE A 643 -18.97 7.54 1.97
CA PHE A 643 -20.31 7.64 1.36
C PHE A 643 -21.43 7.07 2.22
N LEU A 644 -21.16 6.15 3.12
CA LEU A 644 -22.09 5.71 4.15
C LEU A 644 -22.20 6.74 5.29
N GLY A 645 -21.23 7.65 5.42
CA GLY A 645 -21.10 8.52 6.58
C GLY A 645 -21.04 7.71 7.86
N LEU A 646 -20.28 6.60 7.82
CA LEU A 646 -20.21 5.56 8.86
C LEU A 646 -19.26 6.00 9.97
N GLU A 647 -19.82 6.40 11.11
CA GLU A 647 -19.10 6.87 12.30
C GLU A 647 -19.61 6.13 13.54
N PRO A 648 -18.98 5.02 13.94
CA PRO A 648 -19.31 4.34 15.18
C PRO A 648 -18.71 5.08 16.39
N ASP A 649 -19.42 4.99 17.50
CA ASP A 649 -18.98 5.39 18.83
C ASP A 649 -19.42 4.30 19.83
N VAL A 650 -18.59 3.25 19.88
CA VAL A 650 -18.87 2.07 20.70
C VAL A 650 -18.96 2.41 22.19
N PRO A 651 -18.10 3.27 22.75
CA PRO A 651 -18.24 3.71 24.15
C PRO A 651 -19.61 4.26 24.51
N THR A 652 -20.22 5.03 23.61
CA THR A 652 -21.57 5.61 23.82
C THR A 652 -22.70 4.78 23.21
N ARG A 653 -22.36 3.59 22.63
CA ARG A 653 -23.30 2.71 21.92
C ARG A 653 -24.09 3.44 20.85
N THR A 654 -23.39 4.24 20.08
CA THR A 654 -23.99 5.05 18.99
C THR A 654 -23.37 4.66 17.65
N LEU A 655 -24.19 4.45 16.64
CA LEU A 655 -23.79 4.34 15.26
C LEU A 655 -24.40 5.47 14.45
N THR A 656 -23.57 6.35 13.92
CA THR A 656 -24.02 7.41 12.99
C THR A 656 -23.84 6.91 11.56
N VAL A 657 -24.90 7.07 10.75
CA VAL A 657 -24.93 6.71 9.33
C VAL A 657 -25.61 7.82 8.54
N ARG A 658 -24.86 8.51 7.67
CA ARG A 658 -25.36 9.63 6.84
C ARG A 658 -25.06 9.37 5.37
N PRO A 659 -25.83 8.49 4.72
CA PRO A 659 -25.46 7.98 3.42
C PRO A 659 -25.72 8.98 2.29
N HIS A 660 -24.78 8.98 1.32
CA HIS A 660 -24.86 9.72 0.06
C HIS A 660 -24.29 8.86 -1.08
N LEU A 661 -24.77 7.58 -1.19
CA LEU A 661 -24.23 6.66 -2.16
C LEU A 661 -24.38 7.15 -3.60
N PRO A 662 -23.33 7.06 -4.43
CA PRO A 662 -23.46 7.26 -5.86
C PRO A 662 -24.54 6.35 -6.47
N GLU A 663 -25.37 6.86 -7.37
CA GLU A 663 -26.44 6.08 -8.01
C GLU A 663 -25.91 4.77 -8.65
N ARG A 664 -24.73 4.84 -9.26
CA ARG A 664 -24.06 3.68 -9.88
C ARG A 664 -23.83 2.53 -8.91
N TRP A 665 -23.56 2.80 -7.62
CA TRP A 665 -23.27 1.75 -6.64
C TRP A 665 -24.51 0.94 -6.27
N GLY A 666 -25.70 1.52 -6.46
CA GLY A 666 -26.97 0.92 -6.08
C GLY A 666 -27.03 0.70 -4.56
N ARG A 667 -27.28 -0.55 -4.17
CA ARG A 667 -27.30 -0.95 -2.75
C ARG A 667 -25.90 -1.33 -2.30
N VAL A 668 -25.53 -0.87 -1.10
CA VAL A 668 -24.34 -1.29 -0.37
C VAL A 668 -24.79 -1.97 0.94
N SER A 669 -24.21 -3.14 1.22
CA SER A 669 -24.50 -3.93 2.43
C SER A 669 -23.21 -4.19 3.19
N LEU A 670 -23.23 -3.93 4.50
CA LEU A 670 -22.21 -4.35 5.46
C LEU A 670 -22.83 -5.50 6.27
N ARG A 671 -22.22 -6.68 6.25
CA ARG A 671 -22.66 -7.83 7.04
C ARG A 671 -21.58 -8.17 8.05
N ALA A 672 -22.04 -8.52 9.27
CA ALA A 672 -21.16 -8.81 10.39
C ALA A 672 -20.13 -7.71 10.69
N LEU A 673 -20.49 -6.43 10.47
CA LEU A 673 -19.64 -5.29 10.86
C LEU A 673 -19.35 -5.37 12.36
N ARG A 674 -18.09 -5.55 12.72
CA ARG A 674 -17.66 -5.65 14.12
C ARG A 674 -17.49 -4.27 14.75
N LEU A 675 -18.22 -4.05 15.84
CA LEU A 675 -18.12 -2.85 16.67
C LEU A 675 -17.89 -3.29 18.12
N GLY A 676 -16.62 -3.41 18.50
CA GLY A 676 -16.26 -4.01 19.80
C GLY A 676 -16.73 -5.46 19.90
N ALA A 677 -17.54 -5.76 20.90
CA ALA A 677 -18.05 -7.11 21.16
C ALA A 677 -19.33 -7.49 20.37
N ILE A 678 -19.87 -6.57 19.57
CA ILE A 678 -21.10 -6.82 18.80
C ILE A 678 -20.83 -6.87 17.30
N THR A 679 -21.79 -7.44 16.57
CA THR A 679 -21.86 -7.38 15.12
C THR A 679 -23.12 -6.64 14.68
N VAL A 680 -23.01 -5.88 13.60
CA VAL A 680 -24.07 -5.06 13.03
C VAL A 680 -24.23 -5.42 11.56
N ASP A 681 -25.46 -5.53 11.09
CA ASP A 681 -25.78 -5.59 9.66
C ASP A 681 -26.42 -4.28 9.23
N LEU A 682 -25.99 -3.75 8.10
CA LEU A 682 -26.47 -2.49 7.54
C LEU A 682 -26.65 -2.61 6.03
N GLU A 683 -27.82 -2.18 5.53
CA GLU A 683 -28.07 -2.03 4.10
C GLU A 683 -28.49 -0.60 3.78
N VAL A 684 -27.91 -0.06 2.72
CA VAL A 684 -28.13 1.33 2.31
C VAL A 684 -28.33 1.38 0.80
N GLU A 685 -29.27 2.23 0.35
CA GLU A 685 -29.51 2.53 -1.05
C GLU A 685 -29.72 4.06 -1.24
N GLY A 686 -28.86 4.69 -2.04
CA GLY A 686 -28.85 6.15 -2.19
C GLY A 686 -28.58 6.87 -0.86
N THR A 687 -29.56 7.59 -0.36
CA THR A 687 -29.52 8.31 0.92
C THR A 687 -30.31 7.62 2.03
N GLN A 688 -30.82 6.40 1.79
CA GLN A 688 -31.71 5.70 2.72
C GLN A 688 -31.07 4.45 3.30
N ILE A 689 -31.22 4.27 4.60
CA ILE A 689 -30.94 2.99 5.27
C ILE A 689 -32.17 2.12 5.04
N THR A 690 -31.99 1.03 4.26
CA THR A 690 -33.08 0.09 3.92
C THR A 690 -33.22 -1.03 4.96
N ALA A 691 -32.12 -1.39 5.62
CA ALA A 691 -32.13 -2.31 6.76
C ALA A 691 -30.98 -1.98 7.71
N ALA A 692 -31.23 -2.14 9.00
CA ALA A 692 -30.22 -2.06 10.05
C ALA A 692 -30.55 -3.02 11.17
N ARG A 693 -29.56 -3.82 11.58
CA ARG A 693 -29.69 -4.76 12.71
C ARG A 693 -28.67 -4.39 13.77
N LEU A 694 -29.14 -3.71 14.82
CA LEU A 694 -28.38 -3.32 15.99
C LEU A 694 -28.99 -3.93 17.24
N PRO A 695 -28.22 -4.12 18.33
CA PRO A 695 -28.78 -4.45 19.64
C PRO A 695 -29.73 -3.34 20.16
N ASP A 696 -30.71 -3.71 20.99
CA ASP A 696 -31.74 -2.78 21.49
C ASP A 696 -31.18 -1.61 22.32
N ASP A 697 -29.99 -1.76 22.89
CA ASP A 697 -29.33 -0.75 23.71
C ASP A 697 -28.39 0.17 22.89
N TRP A 698 -28.39 0.03 21.56
CA TRP A 698 -27.68 0.91 20.64
C TRP A 698 -28.58 1.96 20.00
N ARG A 699 -28.01 3.11 19.74
CA ARG A 699 -28.69 4.21 19.05
C ARG A 699 -28.16 4.36 17.62
N LEU A 700 -29.06 4.27 16.63
CA LEU A 700 -28.77 4.65 15.25
C LEU A 700 -29.07 6.14 15.05
N VAL A 701 -28.10 6.90 14.57
CA VAL A 701 -28.24 8.33 14.26
C VAL A 701 -28.13 8.52 12.76
N THR A 702 -29.16 9.13 12.15
CA THR A 702 -29.29 9.27 10.68
C THR A 702 -29.29 10.71 10.19
N ARG A 703 -29.03 11.68 11.09
CA ARG A 703 -29.06 13.12 10.76
C ARG A 703 -27.76 13.81 11.11
#